data_deaa7d60b9f3b569142dcfe7c25504e9
#
_entry.id   deaa7d60b9f3b569142dcfe7c25504e9
#
_cell.length_a   1.000
_cell.length_b   1.000
_cell.length_c   1.000
_cell.angle_alpha   90.00
_cell.angle_beta   90.00
_cell.angle_gamma   90.00
#
_symmetry.space_group_name_H-M   'P 1'
#
loop_
_entity.id
_entity.type
_entity.pdbx_description
1 polymer ?
#
loop_
_entity_poly.entity_id
_entity_poly.type
_entity_poly.pdbx_seq_one_letter_code
_entity_poly.pdbx_strand_id
1 'polypeptide(L)'
;MSRAFPSVVIENLQPLIDGGRYPIKRIVGEDLVVDADIFKDGHDVVAAILKWRVLGKRPWRETPMNLVDNDRWRGVCTLYDETIHEYTVEAWTDTFRSWQAEFTKKFEAGVSDLRSEALEGAALLEAAAKRARDRADRKRLLELSRQISTGANSEIHAIARSGELEVLMATYPDRSAATQYDPSARVVVDRPAALIGAWYEFFPRSAEGQGDRGSTFRDCLPRVEDARTMGFDVIYFPPIHPIGHTNRKGRNNLTTCEPGDPGVPWAIGSEAGGHKAVEPSLGTLEDFDWLQKEVRKRGMEIALDFAINCSPDHPYVKEHPDWFYKRPDGTIKYAENPPKKYEDIYPLNFHCEKWRDLWAEMKSIVLFWAERGVRIFRVDNPHTKPIAFWEFLIKGVREKYPDTIFLSEAFTKPKMMKALAKAGFNQSYTYFTWRNSKRELIEYFTELTQTEMSEYFRPNLWTNTPDILPFVLQDGGRPAFMIRVALAATLSPLYGIYSGYELCESEALPGREEYLDSEKYQYKERDWNAPGNIKDWIARLNKIRKENRALQLYTDLQFHHAENDAILFYSKMTAARDNIILVVVNLDPHRKQNSFVHVPIENFGQMESDMYQVQDLLSGATYTWRGRRNYIELDPDIQPAHIFLVRR
;
A
#
# COMPACT_ATOMS: atom_id res chain seq x y z
N MET A 1 -46.69 15.93 1.91
CA MET A 1 -46.37 15.05 3.05
C MET A 1 -45.19 15.63 3.76
N SER A 2 -45.29 16.01 5.03
CA SER A 2 -44.14 16.45 5.81
C SER A 2 -43.15 15.29 5.87
N ARG A 3 -41.86 15.55 5.49
CA ARG A 3 -40.79 14.58 5.67
C ARG A 3 -40.71 14.27 7.18
N ALA A 4 -40.70 13.00 7.55
CA ALA A 4 -40.48 12.62 8.93
C ALA A 4 -39.12 13.19 9.39
N PHE A 5 -39.09 13.67 10.64
CA PHE A 5 -37.85 14.25 11.19
C PHE A 5 -36.84 13.14 11.48
N PRO A 6 -35.62 13.21 10.92
CA PRO A 6 -34.58 12.22 11.22
C PRO A 6 -34.09 12.43 12.66
N SER A 7 -34.22 11.42 13.52
CA SER A 7 -33.78 11.47 14.92
C SER A 7 -32.48 10.72 15.19
N VAL A 8 -31.98 9.93 14.23
CA VAL A 8 -30.74 9.19 14.36
C VAL A 8 -29.56 10.09 14.03
N VAL A 9 -28.56 10.11 14.89
CA VAL A 9 -27.29 10.82 14.70
C VAL A 9 -26.23 9.83 14.24
N ILE A 10 -25.42 10.21 13.25
CA ILE A 10 -24.28 9.44 12.76
C ILE A 10 -23.04 10.33 12.83
N GLU A 11 -22.04 9.92 13.60
CA GLU A 11 -20.80 10.65 13.81
C GLU A 11 -19.58 9.73 13.63
N ASN A 12 -18.39 10.33 13.61
CA ASN A 12 -17.12 9.63 13.68
C ASN A 12 -17.00 8.46 12.67
N LEU A 13 -17.41 8.69 11.41
CA LEU A 13 -17.22 7.71 10.33
C LEU A 13 -15.73 7.43 10.13
N GLN A 14 -15.33 6.17 10.15
CA GLN A 14 -13.96 5.73 9.91
C GLN A 14 -13.95 4.49 8.99
N PRO A 15 -12.90 4.39 8.12
CA PRO A 15 -11.81 5.34 7.93
C PRO A 15 -12.25 6.59 7.13
N LEU A 16 -11.67 7.75 7.44
CA LEU A 16 -11.94 9.01 6.75
C LEU A 16 -10.72 9.92 6.83
N ILE A 17 -10.14 10.29 5.67
CA ILE A 17 -8.91 11.09 5.58
C ILE A 17 -9.24 12.57 5.38
N ASP A 18 -8.71 13.44 6.27
CA ASP A 18 -8.87 14.90 6.21
C ASP A 18 -10.35 15.30 5.94
N GLY A 19 -11.29 14.71 6.70
CA GLY A 19 -12.72 14.99 6.55
C GLY A 19 -13.32 14.54 5.21
N GLY A 20 -12.73 13.54 4.54
CA GLY A 20 -13.19 13.02 3.25
C GLY A 20 -12.58 13.71 2.02
N ARG A 21 -11.65 14.67 2.23
CA ARG A 21 -10.93 15.33 1.14
C ARG A 21 -10.18 14.33 0.26
N TYR A 22 -9.48 13.37 0.87
CA TYR A 22 -8.72 12.35 0.17
C TYR A 22 -9.35 10.96 0.32
N PRO A 23 -9.27 10.11 -0.72
CA PRO A 23 -9.72 8.74 -0.62
C PRO A 23 -8.75 7.90 0.23
N ILE A 24 -9.28 6.90 0.91
CA ILE A 24 -8.49 5.79 1.44
C ILE A 24 -8.09 4.83 0.31
N LYS A 25 -7.21 3.87 0.59
CA LYS A 25 -6.70 2.91 -0.39
C LYS A 25 -6.96 1.48 0.03
N ARG A 26 -7.40 0.66 -0.93
CA ARG A 26 -7.53 -0.80 -0.82
C ARG A 26 -7.04 -1.45 -2.11
N ILE A 27 -6.82 -2.75 -2.09
CA ILE A 27 -6.62 -3.54 -3.30
C ILE A 27 -7.84 -4.41 -3.58
N VAL A 28 -7.95 -4.89 -4.81
CA VAL A 28 -9.03 -5.81 -5.22
C VAL A 28 -9.05 -7.04 -4.31
N GLY A 29 -10.24 -7.39 -3.79
CA GLY A 29 -10.45 -8.50 -2.87
C GLY A 29 -10.18 -8.20 -1.41
N GLU A 30 -9.82 -6.96 -1.07
CA GLU A 30 -9.63 -6.50 0.30
C GLU A 30 -10.96 -6.03 0.90
N ASP A 31 -11.14 -6.29 2.19
CA ASP A 31 -12.32 -5.84 2.93
C ASP A 31 -12.20 -4.35 3.28
N LEU A 32 -13.28 -3.64 3.05
CA LEU A 32 -13.50 -2.31 3.60
C LEU A 32 -14.30 -2.46 4.90
N VAL A 33 -13.63 -2.26 6.02
CA VAL A 33 -14.25 -2.18 7.34
C VAL A 33 -14.59 -0.73 7.62
N VAL A 34 -15.87 -0.45 7.90
CA VAL A 34 -16.35 0.90 8.19
C VAL A 34 -16.99 0.91 9.56
N ASP A 35 -16.52 1.80 10.41
CA ASP A 35 -17.04 2.05 11.74
C ASP A 35 -17.73 3.43 11.78
N ALA A 36 -18.79 3.57 12.57
CA ALA A 36 -19.42 4.84 12.87
C ALA A 36 -20.06 4.83 14.26
N ASP A 37 -20.16 5.99 14.90
CA ASP A 37 -20.92 6.16 16.12
C ASP A 37 -22.36 6.51 15.73
N ILE A 38 -23.33 5.66 16.12
CA ILE A 38 -24.74 5.78 15.70
C ILE A 38 -25.64 5.67 16.91
N PHE A 39 -26.37 6.73 17.22
CA PHE A 39 -27.22 6.82 18.38
C PHE A 39 -28.45 7.70 18.11
N LYS A 40 -29.44 7.64 19.04
CA LYS A 40 -30.63 8.47 18.98
C LYS A 40 -31.16 8.77 20.40
N ASP A 41 -32.11 9.69 20.48
CA ASP A 41 -32.90 9.94 21.66
C ASP A 41 -33.85 8.75 22.00
N GLY A 42 -34.15 8.58 23.27
CA GLY A 42 -35.07 7.54 23.74
C GLY A 42 -34.44 6.14 23.83
N HIS A 43 -35.31 5.11 23.77
CA HIS A 43 -34.93 3.70 23.99
C HIS A 43 -35.20 2.80 22.79
N ASP A 44 -35.56 3.38 21.64
CA ASP A 44 -35.85 2.61 20.44
C ASP A 44 -34.58 1.96 19.88
N VAL A 45 -34.80 0.83 19.24
CA VAL A 45 -33.74 0.10 18.55
C VAL A 45 -33.33 0.86 17.28
N VAL A 46 -32.05 1.01 17.08
CA VAL A 46 -31.44 1.56 15.83
C VAL A 46 -31.06 0.43 14.92
N ALA A 47 -31.25 0.62 13.63
CA ALA A 47 -30.65 -0.21 12.57
C ALA A 47 -29.78 0.63 11.64
N ALA A 48 -28.68 0.07 11.16
CA ALA A 48 -27.77 0.74 10.27
C ALA A 48 -27.25 -0.17 9.16
N ILE A 49 -26.91 0.44 8.03
CA ILE A 49 -26.28 -0.23 6.89
C ILE A 49 -25.08 0.57 6.39
N LEU A 50 -24.05 -0.14 5.97
CA LEU A 50 -23.00 0.37 5.12
C LEU A 50 -23.49 0.32 3.67
N LYS A 51 -23.34 1.44 2.97
CA LYS A 51 -23.66 1.58 1.54
C LYS A 51 -22.40 1.87 0.76
N TRP A 52 -22.19 1.18 -0.37
CA TRP A 52 -21.06 1.47 -1.26
C TRP A 52 -21.43 1.26 -2.72
N ARG A 53 -20.69 1.91 -3.61
CA ARG A 53 -20.83 1.75 -5.06
C ARG A 53 -19.60 2.27 -5.78
N VAL A 54 -19.42 1.91 -7.03
CA VAL A 54 -18.48 2.60 -7.93
C VAL A 54 -18.90 4.06 -8.05
N LEU A 55 -17.95 4.98 -7.92
CA LEU A 55 -18.21 6.43 -7.94
C LEU A 55 -19.05 6.84 -9.16
N GLY A 56 -20.15 7.53 -8.88
CA GLY A 56 -21.11 8.01 -9.90
C GLY A 56 -21.98 6.92 -10.56
N LYS A 57 -21.87 5.66 -10.18
CA LYS A 57 -22.73 4.56 -10.68
C LYS A 57 -23.98 4.39 -9.80
N ARG A 58 -25.03 3.74 -10.34
CA ARG A 58 -26.24 3.30 -9.61
C ARG A 58 -26.44 1.80 -9.89
N PRO A 59 -27.01 1.01 -8.96
CA PRO A 59 -27.45 1.36 -7.59
C PRO A 59 -26.34 1.31 -6.54
N TRP A 60 -26.68 1.66 -5.29
CA TRP A 60 -25.89 1.34 -4.11
C TRP A 60 -25.98 -0.16 -3.78
N ARG A 61 -24.86 -0.74 -3.35
CA ARG A 61 -24.81 -2.02 -2.64
C ARG A 61 -24.93 -1.73 -1.15
N GLU A 62 -25.48 -2.65 -0.40
CA GLU A 62 -25.77 -2.47 1.03
C GLU A 62 -25.36 -3.71 1.82
N THR A 63 -24.84 -3.51 3.03
CA THR A 63 -24.62 -4.57 4.02
C THR A 63 -25.06 -4.07 5.41
N PRO A 64 -25.67 -4.93 6.26
CA PRO A 64 -25.99 -4.55 7.62
C PRO A 64 -24.73 -4.16 8.41
N MET A 65 -24.89 -3.20 9.33
CA MET A 65 -23.90 -2.91 10.35
C MET A 65 -24.31 -3.55 11.68
N ASN A 66 -23.31 -3.97 12.45
CA ASN A 66 -23.50 -4.56 13.76
C ASN A 66 -22.98 -3.61 14.84
N LEU A 67 -23.71 -3.53 15.96
CA LEU A 67 -23.24 -2.86 17.16
C LEU A 67 -22.05 -3.64 17.75
N VAL A 68 -20.92 -2.98 17.94
CA VAL A 68 -19.68 -3.59 18.45
C VAL A 68 -19.47 -3.26 19.90
N ASP A 69 -19.68 -2.00 20.26
CA ASP A 69 -19.52 -1.48 21.62
C ASP A 69 -20.10 -0.06 21.67
N ASN A 70 -20.78 0.30 22.78
CA ASN A 70 -21.13 1.67 23.19
C ASN A 70 -21.49 2.62 22.03
N ASP A 71 -22.56 2.32 21.30
CA ASP A 71 -23.01 3.03 20.08
C ASP A 71 -22.04 2.98 18.88
N ARG A 72 -20.96 2.23 18.98
CA ARG A 72 -20.02 1.98 17.87
C ARG A 72 -20.51 0.85 16.99
N TRP A 73 -20.79 1.16 15.73
CA TRP A 73 -21.30 0.21 14.74
C TRP A 73 -20.25 -0.10 13.70
N ARG A 74 -20.21 -1.35 13.23
CA ARG A 74 -19.30 -1.83 12.22
C ARG A 74 -20.02 -2.50 11.07
N GLY A 75 -19.70 -2.08 9.84
CA GLY A 75 -20.07 -2.73 8.58
C GLY A 75 -18.83 -3.16 7.81
N VAL A 76 -18.95 -4.27 7.07
CA VAL A 76 -17.86 -4.80 6.25
C VAL A 76 -18.37 -5.10 4.85
N CYS A 77 -17.60 -4.73 3.83
CA CYS A 77 -17.85 -5.14 2.46
C CYS A 77 -16.51 -5.43 1.74
N THR A 78 -16.51 -6.39 0.82
CA THR A 78 -15.35 -6.72 -0.01
C THR A 78 -15.41 -5.96 -1.34
N LEU A 79 -14.29 -5.36 -1.76
CA LEU A 79 -14.20 -4.55 -2.97
C LEU A 79 -13.56 -5.35 -4.11
N TYR A 80 -14.30 -5.53 -5.23
CA TYR A 80 -13.85 -6.34 -6.36
C TYR A 80 -13.54 -5.55 -7.62
N ASP A 81 -14.08 -4.34 -7.76
CA ASP A 81 -13.88 -3.53 -8.96
C ASP A 81 -12.66 -2.60 -8.78
N GLU A 82 -11.68 -2.69 -9.67
CA GLU A 82 -10.47 -1.85 -9.70
C GLU A 82 -10.79 -0.44 -10.18
N THR A 83 -11.29 0.38 -9.27
CA THR A 83 -11.70 1.77 -9.55
C THR A 83 -11.93 2.55 -8.25
N ILE A 84 -12.40 3.78 -8.39
CA ILE A 84 -12.80 4.59 -7.23
C ILE A 84 -14.23 4.22 -6.83
N HIS A 85 -14.43 3.91 -5.54
CA HIS A 85 -15.73 3.72 -4.92
C HIS A 85 -16.03 4.87 -3.96
N GLU A 86 -17.31 5.07 -3.72
CA GLU A 86 -17.81 5.90 -2.63
C GLU A 86 -18.59 5.02 -1.65
N TYR A 87 -18.51 5.37 -0.36
CA TYR A 87 -19.21 4.67 0.72
C TYR A 87 -19.77 5.65 1.72
N THR A 88 -20.85 5.25 2.40
CA THR A 88 -21.53 6.02 3.43
C THR A 88 -22.31 5.08 4.34
N VAL A 89 -22.80 5.62 5.44
CA VAL A 89 -23.65 4.91 6.41
C VAL A 89 -25.05 5.52 6.37
N GLU A 90 -26.08 4.67 6.41
CA GLU A 90 -27.47 5.06 6.56
C GLU A 90 -28.04 4.35 7.78
N ALA A 91 -28.74 5.07 8.65
CA ALA A 91 -29.30 4.53 9.87
C ALA A 91 -30.70 5.07 10.11
N TRP A 92 -31.54 4.27 10.78
CA TRP A 92 -32.93 4.60 11.07
C TRP A 92 -33.40 3.95 12.38
N THR A 93 -34.52 4.43 12.93
CA THR A 93 -35.20 3.76 14.02
C THR A 93 -35.86 2.49 13.50
N ASP A 94 -35.49 1.33 14.02
CA ASP A 94 -36.14 0.06 13.73
C ASP A 94 -37.41 -0.07 14.64
N THR A 95 -38.49 0.46 14.12
CA THR A 95 -39.77 0.49 14.85
C THR A 95 -40.32 -0.91 15.14
N PHE A 96 -40.02 -1.87 14.24
CA PHE A 96 -40.43 -3.25 14.47
C PHE A 96 -39.63 -3.91 15.61
N ARG A 97 -38.34 -3.81 15.62
CA ARG A 97 -37.48 -4.35 16.68
C ARG A 97 -37.73 -3.62 18.01
N SER A 98 -38.03 -2.33 17.99
CA SER A 98 -38.43 -1.57 19.18
C SER A 98 -39.73 -2.13 19.77
N TRP A 99 -40.77 -2.30 18.95
CA TRP A 99 -42.00 -2.92 19.33
C TRP A 99 -41.81 -4.36 19.85
N GLN A 100 -41.05 -5.17 19.13
CA GLN A 100 -40.77 -6.57 19.50
C GLN A 100 -40.10 -6.65 20.88
N ALA A 101 -39.13 -5.79 21.15
CA ALA A 101 -38.46 -5.73 22.45
C ALA A 101 -39.38 -5.28 23.58
N GLU A 102 -40.24 -4.27 23.34
CA GLU A 102 -41.22 -3.78 24.30
C GLU A 102 -42.28 -4.82 24.59
N PHE A 103 -42.89 -5.41 23.56
CA PHE A 103 -43.90 -6.46 23.70
C PHE A 103 -43.35 -7.65 24.49
N THR A 104 -42.13 -8.12 24.14
CA THR A 104 -41.50 -9.23 24.84
C THR A 104 -41.29 -8.93 26.32
N LYS A 105 -40.73 -7.76 26.67
CA LYS A 105 -40.51 -7.36 28.06
C LYS A 105 -41.79 -7.30 28.87
N LYS A 106 -42.87 -6.72 28.31
CA LYS A 106 -44.19 -6.63 28.97
C LYS A 106 -44.81 -8.03 29.16
N PHE A 107 -44.72 -8.89 28.15
CA PHE A 107 -45.20 -10.28 28.21
C PHE A 107 -44.45 -11.08 29.28
N GLU A 108 -43.17 -11.04 29.32
CA GLU A 108 -42.31 -11.74 30.30
C GLU A 108 -42.52 -11.19 31.74
N ALA A 109 -42.84 -9.91 31.85
CA ALA A 109 -43.24 -9.30 33.14
C ALA A 109 -44.68 -9.66 33.60
N GLY A 110 -45.45 -10.46 32.83
CA GLY A 110 -46.77 -10.92 33.20
C GLY A 110 -47.89 -9.88 33.02
N VAL A 111 -47.65 -8.86 32.17
CA VAL A 111 -48.73 -7.88 31.87
C VAL A 111 -49.85 -8.60 31.12
N SER A 112 -51.06 -8.56 31.66
CA SER A 112 -52.20 -9.31 31.14
C SER A 112 -52.89 -8.65 29.94
N ASP A 113 -52.97 -7.32 29.92
CA ASP A 113 -53.54 -6.57 28.80
C ASP A 113 -52.46 -5.97 27.92
N LEU A 114 -52.21 -6.62 26.78
CA LEU A 114 -51.29 -6.20 25.74
C LEU A 114 -52.02 -5.91 24.42
N ARG A 115 -53.28 -5.58 24.48
CA ARG A 115 -54.14 -5.36 23.31
C ARG A 115 -53.63 -4.20 22.44
N SER A 116 -53.20 -3.11 23.07
CA SER A 116 -52.71 -1.93 22.38
C SER A 116 -51.41 -2.25 21.62
N GLU A 117 -50.44 -2.91 22.29
CA GLU A 117 -49.20 -3.33 21.73
C GLU A 117 -49.37 -4.34 20.58
N ALA A 118 -50.37 -5.24 20.69
CA ALA A 118 -50.72 -6.16 19.60
C ALA A 118 -51.23 -5.42 18.35
N LEU A 119 -52.07 -4.40 18.53
CA LEU A 119 -52.55 -3.58 17.41
C LEU A 119 -51.44 -2.73 16.78
N GLU A 120 -50.49 -2.23 17.58
CA GLU A 120 -49.30 -1.54 17.06
C GLU A 120 -48.46 -2.47 16.21
N GLY A 121 -48.14 -3.68 16.68
CA GLY A 121 -47.43 -4.68 15.91
C GLY A 121 -48.12 -5.03 14.59
N ALA A 122 -49.41 -5.25 14.62
CA ALA A 122 -50.22 -5.53 13.45
C ALA A 122 -50.13 -4.38 12.42
N ALA A 123 -50.22 -3.12 12.87
CA ALA A 123 -50.11 -1.95 12.01
C ALA A 123 -48.69 -1.84 11.36
N LEU A 124 -47.63 -2.20 12.07
CA LEU A 124 -46.27 -2.24 11.53
C LEU A 124 -46.13 -3.27 10.39
N LEU A 125 -46.75 -4.46 10.56
CA LEU A 125 -46.73 -5.49 9.52
C LEU A 125 -47.56 -5.05 8.29
N GLU A 126 -48.68 -4.40 8.47
CA GLU A 126 -49.49 -3.83 7.37
C GLU A 126 -48.70 -2.75 6.60
N ALA A 127 -47.98 -1.92 7.32
CA ALA A 127 -47.10 -0.91 6.69
C ALA A 127 -45.97 -1.57 5.91
N ALA A 128 -45.34 -2.64 6.42
CA ALA A 128 -44.36 -3.43 5.70
C ALA A 128 -44.94 -4.12 4.45
N ALA A 129 -46.17 -4.67 4.57
CA ALA A 129 -46.87 -5.26 3.43
C ALA A 129 -47.13 -4.27 2.28
N LYS A 130 -47.38 -2.97 2.58
CA LYS A 130 -47.50 -1.91 1.56
C LYS A 130 -46.16 -1.64 0.85
N ARG A 131 -45.03 -1.82 1.52
CA ARG A 131 -43.68 -1.68 0.94
C ARG A 131 -43.22 -2.93 0.19
N ALA A 132 -43.78 -4.10 0.52
CA ALA A 132 -43.40 -5.37 -0.06
C ALA A 132 -43.68 -5.42 -1.57
N ARG A 133 -42.64 -5.68 -2.37
CA ARG A 133 -42.71 -5.84 -3.84
C ARG A 133 -43.14 -7.26 -4.20
N ASP A 134 -42.70 -8.26 -3.44
CA ASP A 134 -43.10 -9.65 -3.62
C ASP A 134 -44.54 -9.88 -3.14
N ARG A 135 -45.33 -10.61 -3.96
CA ARG A 135 -46.76 -10.87 -3.65
C ARG A 135 -46.94 -11.88 -2.53
N ALA A 136 -46.06 -12.87 -2.44
CA ALA A 136 -46.12 -13.89 -1.42
C ALA A 136 -45.79 -13.28 -0.04
N ASP A 137 -44.72 -12.50 0.02
CA ASP A 137 -44.30 -11.78 1.23
C ASP A 137 -45.41 -10.80 1.71
N ARG A 138 -45.99 -10.03 0.76
CA ARG A 138 -47.11 -9.14 1.07
C ARG A 138 -48.27 -9.90 1.68
N LYS A 139 -48.68 -11.03 1.08
CA LYS A 139 -49.76 -11.86 1.57
C LYS A 139 -49.44 -12.38 2.97
N ARG A 140 -48.21 -12.88 3.13
CA ARG A 140 -47.74 -13.45 4.39
C ARG A 140 -47.70 -12.42 5.53
N LEU A 141 -47.21 -11.22 5.26
CA LEU A 141 -47.22 -10.10 6.22
C LEU A 141 -48.63 -9.74 6.65
N LEU A 142 -49.63 -9.73 5.74
CA LEU A 142 -51.02 -9.47 6.07
C LEU A 142 -51.67 -10.60 6.87
N GLU A 143 -51.29 -11.86 6.62
CA GLU A 143 -51.75 -13.00 7.44
C GLU A 143 -51.19 -12.92 8.87
N LEU A 144 -49.89 -12.66 9.01
CA LEU A 144 -49.26 -12.49 10.33
C LEU A 144 -49.83 -11.27 11.08
N SER A 145 -50.12 -10.15 10.41
CA SER A 145 -50.74 -8.98 10.98
C SER A 145 -52.12 -9.35 11.60
N ARG A 146 -52.95 -10.12 10.90
CA ARG A 146 -54.25 -10.59 11.44
C ARG A 146 -54.07 -11.47 12.67
N GLN A 147 -53.10 -12.41 12.61
CA GLN A 147 -52.82 -13.30 13.75
C GLN A 147 -52.37 -12.50 14.98
N ILE A 148 -51.48 -11.51 14.81
CA ILE A 148 -51.08 -10.62 15.92
C ILE A 148 -52.24 -9.80 16.43
N SER A 149 -53.10 -9.29 15.55
CA SER A 149 -54.23 -8.44 15.96
C SER A 149 -55.33 -9.16 16.73
N THR A 150 -55.46 -10.50 16.65
CA THR A 150 -56.55 -11.28 17.24
C THR A 150 -56.09 -12.41 18.15
N GLY A 151 -54.82 -12.75 18.17
CA GLY A 151 -54.24 -13.88 18.89
C GLY A 151 -54.18 -13.67 20.41
N ALA A 152 -53.94 -14.75 21.14
CA ALA A 152 -53.58 -14.68 22.53
C ALA A 152 -52.14 -14.15 22.72
N ASN A 153 -51.81 -13.51 23.85
CA ASN A 153 -50.49 -12.92 24.11
C ASN A 153 -49.32 -13.91 23.89
N SER A 154 -49.51 -15.20 24.25
CA SER A 154 -48.49 -16.24 24.02
C SER A 154 -48.29 -16.57 22.55
N GLU A 155 -49.35 -16.54 21.73
CA GLU A 155 -49.26 -16.74 20.28
C GLU A 155 -48.58 -15.56 19.60
N ILE A 156 -48.98 -14.34 20.01
CA ILE A 156 -48.34 -13.09 19.51
C ILE A 156 -46.85 -13.07 19.85
N HIS A 157 -46.47 -13.43 21.07
CA HIS A 157 -45.09 -13.51 21.49
C HIS A 157 -44.27 -14.52 20.65
N ALA A 158 -44.87 -15.70 20.36
CA ALA A 158 -44.21 -16.70 19.50
C ALA A 158 -44.03 -16.20 18.06
N ILE A 159 -45.06 -15.54 17.49
CA ILE A 159 -44.99 -14.94 16.15
C ILE A 159 -43.93 -13.81 16.11
N ALA A 160 -43.96 -12.90 17.09
CA ALA A 160 -43.06 -11.78 17.17
C ALA A 160 -41.57 -12.20 17.17
N ARG A 161 -41.27 -13.36 17.78
CA ARG A 161 -39.90 -13.93 17.85
C ARG A 161 -39.60 -14.95 16.75
N SER A 162 -40.46 -15.14 15.78
CA SER A 162 -40.26 -16.10 14.72
C SER A 162 -39.18 -15.57 13.74
N GLY A 163 -38.24 -16.42 13.32
CA GLY A 163 -37.23 -16.07 12.32
C GLY A 163 -37.83 -15.68 10.97
N GLU A 164 -39.02 -16.22 10.63
CA GLU A 164 -39.75 -15.84 9.43
C GLU A 164 -40.15 -14.36 9.45
N LEU A 165 -40.75 -13.90 10.56
CA LEU A 165 -41.18 -12.50 10.70
C LEU A 165 -39.98 -11.56 10.75
N GLU A 166 -38.90 -11.96 11.42
CA GLU A 166 -37.68 -11.17 11.49
C GLU A 166 -37.07 -10.92 10.07
N VAL A 167 -37.00 -11.97 9.24
CA VAL A 167 -36.52 -11.86 7.85
C VAL A 167 -37.43 -10.96 7.01
N LEU A 168 -38.76 -11.13 7.11
CA LEU A 168 -39.71 -10.32 6.36
C LEU A 168 -39.59 -8.83 6.72
N MET A 169 -39.55 -8.50 8.03
CA MET A 169 -39.45 -7.11 8.46
C MET A 169 -38.10 -6.47 8.16
N ALA A 170 -37.01 -7.26 8.20
CA ALA A 170 -35.70 -6.81 7.80
C ALA A 170 -35.61 -6.57 6.28
N THR A 171 -36.38 -7.30 5.47
CA THR A 171 -36.44 -7.12 4.02
C THR A 171 -37.20 -5.85 3.61
N TYR A 172 -38.21 -5.46 4.38
CA TYR A 172 -39.08 -4.32 4.08
C TYR A 172 -39.09 -3.25 5.20
N PRO A 173 -37.92 -2.73 5.63
CA PRO A 173 -37.80 -1.76 6.69
C PRO A 173 -38.46 -0.42 6.31
N ASP A 174 -38.83 0.37 7.31
CA ASP A 174 -39.25 1.76 7.10
C ASP A 174 -38.01 2.68 7.20
N ARG A 175 -37.55 3.17 6.08
CA ARG A 175 -36.40 4.12 5.99
C ARG A 175 -36.86 5.55 5.68
N SER A 176 -38.15 5.86 5.84
CA SER A 176 -38.68 7.19 5.47
C SER A 176 -38.08 8.35 6.29
N ALA A 177 -37.59 8.05 7.50
CA ALA A 177 -36.92 8.96 8.41
C ALA A 177 -35.42 8.62 8.61
N ALA A 178 -34.82 7.88 7.69
CA ALA A 178 -33.42 7.52 7.80
C ALA A 178 -32.49 8.74 7.68
N THR A 179 -31.45 8.74 8.48
CA THR A 179 -30.30 9.65 8.37
C THR A 179 -29.21 8.98 7.54
N GLN A 180 -28.60 9.72 6.63
CA GLN A 180 -27.42 9.27 5.90
C GLN A 180 -26.26 10.20 6.23
N TYR A 181 -25.07 9.62 6.45
CA TYR A 181 -23.82 10.40 6.61
C TYR A 181 -23.48 11.12 5.31
N ASP A 182 -23.21 12.42 5.34
CA ASP A 182 -22.93 13.27 4.20
C ASP A 182 -21.80 14.25 4.54
N PRO A 183 -20.79 14.44 3.65
CA PRO A 183 -20.63 13.78 2.34
C PRO A 183 -20.17 12.32 2.43
N SER A 184 -20.44 11.56 1.36
CA SER A 184 -19.91 10.20 1.24
C SER A 184 -18.38 10.19 1.17
N ALA A 185 -17.77 9.21 1.82
CA ALA A 185 -16.32 8.98 1.76
C ALA A 185 -15.92 8.22 0.47
N ARG A 186 -14.64 8.22 0.13
CA ARG A 186 -14.13 7.58 -1.08
C ARG A 186 -13.01 6.59 -0.77
N VAL A 187 -12.94 5.53 -1.57
CA VAL A 187 -11.86 4.54 -1.56
C VAL A 187 -11.37 4.30 -2.98
N VAL A 188 -10.05 4.36 -3.16
CA VAL A 188 -9.38 3.92 -4.38
C VAL A 188 -9.07 2.44 -4.22
N VAL A 189 -9.56 1.62 -5.16
CA VAL A 189 -9.26 0.20 -5.21
C VAL A 189 -8.27 -0.03 -6.33
N ASP A 190 -7.08 -0.48 -5.97
CA ASP A 190 -5.96 -0.73 -6.88
C ASP A 190 -5.81 -2.22 -7.16
N ARG A 191 -5.06 -2.56 -8.22
CA ARG A 191 -4.60 -3.93 -8.45
C ARG A 191 -3.64 -4.39 -7.35
N PRO A 192 -3.50 -5.72 -7.09
CA PRO A 192 -2.67 -6.23 -5.99
C PRO A 192 -1.22 -5.75 -6.01
N ALA A 193 -0.61 -5.55 -7.18
CA ALA A 193 0.76 -5.05 -7.32
C ALA A 193 0.99 -3.65 -6.70
N ALA A 194 -0.06 -2.89 -6.40
CA ALA A 194 0.04 -1.62 -5.69
C ALA A 194 0.36 -1.78 -4.18
N LEU A 195 0.18 -2.99 -3.63
CA LEU A 195 0.46 -3.30 -2.21
C LEU A 195 1.45 -4.44 -2.03
N ILE A 196 1.59 -5.36 -3.01
CA ILE A 196 2.38 -6.58 -2.88
C ILE A 196 3.36 -6.63 -4.04
N GLY A 197 4.68 -6.72 -3.73
CA GLY A 197 5.70 -6.87 -4.76
C GLY A 197 7.13 -6.75 -4.23
N ALA A 198 8.04 -7.38 -4.93
CA ALA A 198 9.48 -7.26 -4.73
C ALA A 198 10.10 -6.61 -5.97
N TRP A 199 10.88 -5.56 -5.76
CA TRP A 199 11.46 -4.72 -6.83
C TRP A 199 12.95 -4.94 -6.93
N TYR A 200 13.45 -5.03 -8.17
CA TYR A 200 14.86 -5.10 -8.49
C TYR A 200 15.24 -3.95 -9.41
N GLU A 201 16.04 -3.01 -8.90
CA GLU A 201 16.56 -1.88 -9.65
C GLU A 201 17.90 -2.21 -10.27
N PHE A 202 18.08 -1.92 -11.55
CA PHE A 202 19.39 -1.95 -12.18
C PHE A 202 19.48 -1.01 -13.39
N PHE A 203 20.68 -0.55 -13.70
CA PHE A 203 20.94 0.28 -14.87
C PHE A 203 21.05 -0.61 -16.12
N PRO A 204 20.18 -0.44 -17.13
CA PRO A 204 20.27 -1.22 -18.37
C PRO A 204 21.65 -1.21 -19.00
N ARG A 205 22.31 -0.05 -18.95
CA ARG A 205 23.65 0.15 -19.52
C ARG A 205 24.79 -0.67 -18.89
N SER A 206 24.56 -1.25 -17.70
CA SER A 206 25.53 -2.08 -16.97
C SER A 206 25.03 -3.50 -16.73
N ALA A 207 23.98 -3.95 -17.43
CA ALA A 207 23.38 -5.28 -17.20
C ALA A 207 24.38 -6.43 -17.39
N GLU A 208 25.16 -6.39 -18.48
CA GLU A 208 26.23 -7.33 -18.82
C GLU A 208 27.48 -6.55 -19.24
N GLY A 209 27.73 -5.40 -18.61
CA GLY A 209 28.78 -4.44 -19.01
C GLY A 209 30.17 -5.04 -19.10
N GLN A 210 30.87 -4.64 -20.11
CA GLN A 210 32.30 -4.95 -20.33
C GLN A 210 33.05 -3.62 -20.24
N GLY A 211 33.53 -3.29 -19.04
CA GLY A 211 34.45 -2.19 -18.76
C GLY A 211 34.07 -0.81 -19.34
N ASP A 212 34.42 -0.58 -20.58
CA ASP A 212 34.22 0.67 -21.32
C ASP A 212 33.04 0.67 -22.30
N ARG A 213 32.35 -0.47 -22.43
CA ARG A 213 31.21 -0.65 -23.32
C ARG A 213 29.94 -0.89 -22.54
N GLY A 214 28.95 -0.02 -22.72
CA GLY A 214 27.63 -0.19 -22.16
C GLY A 214 26.83 -1.36 -22.76
N SER A 215 25.92 -1.91 -21.99
CA SER A 215 24.93 -2.90 -22.43
C SER A 215 23.73 -2.23 -23.11
N THR A 216 23.07 -2.98 -23.99
CA THR A 216 21.83 -2.59 -24.68
C THR A 216 20.60 -3.19 -23.97
N PHE A 217 19.40 -2.82 -24.41
CA PHE A 217 18.16 -3.48 -23.94
C PHE A 217 18.15 -4.99 -24.23
N ARG A 218 18.83 -5.43 -25.31
CA ARG A 218 18.94 -6.86 -25.65
C ARG A 218 19.80 -7.61 -24.63
N ASP A 219 20.84 -6.96 -24.12
CA ASP A 219 21.77 -7.52 -23.15
C ASP A 219 21.19 -7.57 -21.72
N CYS A 220 20.01 -6.93 -21.46
CA CYS A 220 19.38 -6.95 -20.16
C CYS A 220 18.72 -8.31 -19.78
N LEU A 221 18.46 -9.18 -20.76
CA LEU A 221 17.67 -10.39 -20.53
C LEU A 221 18.25 -11.36 -19.51
N PRO A 222 19.57 -11.64 -19.47
CA PRO A 222 20.18 -12.48 -18.43
C PRO A 222 19.96 -11.88 -17.03
N ARG A 223 20.07 -10.56 -16.88
CA ARG A 223 19.85 -9.88 -15.60
C ARG A 223 18.39 -9.97 -15.15
N VAL A 224 17.44 -9.83 -16.09
CA VAL A 224 16.03 -10.06 -15.83
C VAL A 224 15.75 -11.49 -15.38
N GLU A 225 16.39 -12.48 -16.01
CA GLU A 225 16.23 -13.89 -15.63
C GLU A 225 16.80 -14.18 -14.23
N ASP A 226 17.92 -13.57 -13.88
CA ASP A 226 18.50 -13.70 -12.54
C ASP A 226 17.60 -13.07 -11.47
N ALA A 227 17.05 -11.87 -11.73
CA ALA A 227 16.05 -11.24 -10.86
C ALA A 227 14.79 -12.11 -10.70
N ARG A 228 14.29 -12.73 -11.79
CA ARG A 228 13.19 -13.68 -11.75
C ARG A 228 13.51 -14.89 -10.87
N THR A 229 14.72 -15.43 -10.98
CA THR A 229 15.18 -16.58 -10.18
C THR A 229 15.25 -16.24 -8.69
N MET A 230 15.66 -15.01 -8.35
CA MET A 230 15.58 -14.47 -7.00
C MET A 230 14.14 -14.18 -6.53
N GLY A 231 13.14 -14.26 -7.41
CA GLY A 231 11.72 -14.13 -7.09
C GLY A 231 11.18 -12.71 -7.08
N PHE A 232 11.84 -11.75 -7.74
CA PHE A 232 11.34 -10.39 -7.92
C PHE A 232 10.16 -10.32 -8.89
N ASP A 233 9.31 -9.31 -8.71
CA ASP A 233 8.09 -9.11 -9.49
C ASP A 233 8.21 -7.92 -10.43
N VAL A 234 9.02 -6.91 -10.08
CA VAL A 234 9.19 -5.66 -10.81
C VAL A 234 10.67 -5.40 -11.09
N ILE A 235 10.96 -5.14 -12.35
CA ILE A 235 12.25 -4.61 -12.79
C ILE A 235 12.14 -3.08 -12.87
N TYR A 236 12.93 -2.36 -12.10
CA TYR A 236 12.95 -0.91 -12.14
C TYR A 236 14.21 -0.41 -12.85
N PHE A 237 14.01 0.41 -13.86
CA PHE A 237 15.06 1.09 -14.60
C PHE A 237 15.17 2.56 -14.19
N PRO A 238 16.37 3.04 -13.75
CA PRO A 238 16.71 4.45 -13.82
C PRO A 238 16.41 5.04 -15.20
N PRO A 239 16.41 6.38 -15.39
CA PRO A 239 16.01 6.97 -16.64
C PRO A 239 16.73 6.36 -17.85
N ILE A 240 15.95 5.97 -18.86
CA ILE A 240 16.43 5.35 -20.11
C ILE A 240 16.49 6.33 -21.28
N HIS A 241 16.34 7.62 -21.00
CA HIS A 241 16.24 8.70 -21.98
C HIS A 241 17.61 9.17 -22.44
N PRO A 242 17.71 9.88 -23.57
CA PRO A 242 18.94 10.50 -24.02
C PRO A 242 19.57 11.38 -22.95
N ILE A 243 20.89 11.28 -22.80
CA ILE A 243 21.66 12.00 -21.77
C ILE A 243 22.34 13.21 -22.39
N GLY A 244 22.28 14.38 -21.73
CA GLY A 244 22.92 15.61 -22.18
C GLY A 244 24.46 15.53 -22.25
N HIS A 245 25.06 16.41 -23.04
CA HIS A 245 26.51 16.52 -23.22
C HIS A 245 27.10 17.71 -22.48
N THR A 246 26.36 18.83 -22.43
CA THR A 246 26.79 20.06 -21.76
C THR A 246 26.85 19.87 -20.25
N ASN A 247 27.97 20.20 -19.64
CA ASN A 247 28.29 20.01 -18.24
C ASN A 247 28.15 18.55 -17.75
N ARG A 248 28.31 17.58 -18.65
CA ARG A 248 28.21 16.15 -18.33
C ARG A 248 29.16 15.80 -17.19
N LYS A 249 28.69 15.07 -16.21
CA LYS A 249 29.47 14.63 -15.06
C LYS A 249 30.36 13.44 -15.44
N GLY A 250 31.58 13.45 -14.94
CA GLY A 250 32.51 12.31 -14.99
C GLY A 250 32.36 11.41 -13.76
N ARG A 251 33.26 10.43 -13.64
CA ARG A 251 33.30 9.45 -12.55
C ARG A 251 33.24 10.11 -11.18
N ASN A 252 32.54 9.47 -10.24
CA ASN A 252 32.37 9.97 -8.88
C ASN A 252 31.87 11.44 -8.79
N ASN A 253 31.05 11.86 -9.75
CA ASN A 253 30.47 13.20 -9.83
C ASN A 253 31.49 14.32 -10.11
N LEU A 254 32.58 14.02 -10.78
CA LEU A 254 33.55 15.04 -11.25
C LEU A 254 32.88 16.00 -12.23
N THR A 255 33.28 17.27 -12.19
CA THR A 255 32.81 18.30 -13.12
C THR A 255 33.44 18.22 -14.50
N THR A 256 34.49 17.40 -14.66
CA THR A 256 35.13 17.08 -15.91
C THR A 256 34.73 15.68 -16.35
N CYS A 257 34.34 15.54 -17.62
CA CYS A 257 33.96 14.29 -18.25
C CYS A 257 35.05 13.86 -19.20
N GLU A 258 35.51 12.61 -19.06
CA GLU A 258 36.47 12.01 -19.96
C GLU A 258 35.77 11.35 -21.17
N PRO A 259 36.47 11.19 -22.31
CA PRO A 259 35.94 10.42 -23.44
C PRO A 259 35.53 9.00 -23.01
N GLY A 260 34.26 8.64 -23.21
CA GLY A 260 33.73 7.34 -22.80
C GLY A 260 32.91 7.37 -21.50
N ASP A 261 32.92 8.45 -20.73
CA ASP A 261 32.02 8.58 -19.58
C ASP A 261 30.56 8.67 -20.02
N PRO A 262 29.67 7.82 -19.51
CA PRO A 262 28.27 7.74 -19.99
C PRO A 262 27.40 8.89 -19.54
N GLY A 263 27.83 9.71 -18.58
CA GLY A 263 27.03 10.76 -17.96
C GLY A 263 25.96 10.22 -17.00
N VAL A 264 25.17 11.12 -16.43
CA VAL A 264 24.16 10.83 -15.44
C VAL A 264 22.80 10.63 -16.11
N PRO A 265 22.11 9.50 -15.93
CA PRO A 265 20.81 9.25 -16.57
C PRO A 265 19.72 10.27 -16.26
N TRP A 266 19.80 10.93 -15.10
CA TRP A 266 18.86 11.99 -14.70
C TRP A 266 19.08 13.34 -15.38
N ALA A 267 20.21 13.52 -16.10
CA ALA A 267 20.45 14.68 -16.97
C ALA A 267 19.82 14.43 -18.35
N ILE A 268 18.49 14.42 -18.40
CA ILE A 268 17.68 13.96 -19.54
C ILE A 268 17.70 14.97 -20.68
N GLY A 269 17.93 14.48 -21.89
CA GLY A 269 17.75 15.19 -23.16
C GLY A 269 19.05 15.52 -23.88
N SER A 270 19.05 15.28 -25.18
CA SER A 270 20.09 15.67 -26.12
C SER A 270 19.45 15.91 -27.50
N GLU A 271 20.27 16.04 -28.56
CA GLU A 271 19.79 16.07 -29.95
C GLU A 271 19.04 14.79 -30.37
N ALA A 272 19.24 13.67 -29.65
CA ALA A 272 18.51 12.41 -29.87
C ALA A 272 17.09 12.44 -29.30
N GLY A 273 16.71 13.47 -28.54
CA GLY A 273 15.36 13.65 -27.98
C GLY A 273 15.33 13.90 -26.48
N GLY A 274 14.15 13.84 -25.91
CA GLY A 274 13.89 14.05 -24.47
C GLY A 274 13.18 12.84 -23.85
N HIS A 275 12.24 13.10 -22.93
CA HIS A 275 11.55 12.10 -22.11
C HIS A 275 10.71 11.07 -22.89
N LYS A 276 10.45 11.27 -24.18
CA LYS A 276 9.73 10.32 -25.05
C LYS A 276 10.65 9.54 -25.99
N ALA A 277 11.98 9.64 -25.79
CA ALA A 277 13.00 8.92 -26.53
C ALA A 277 13.80 8.03 -25.61
N VAL A 278 14.54 7.07 -26.17
CA VAL A 278 15.52 6.24 -25.46
C VAL A 278 16.93 6.66 -25.79
N GLU A 279 17.84 6.47 -24.86
CA GLU A 279 19.27 6.69 -25.06
C GLU A 279 19.78 5.80 -26.19
N PRO A 280 20.38 6.35 -27.28
CA PRO A 280 20.78 5.57 -28.45
C PRO A 280 21.73 4.42 -28.13
N SER A 281 22.57 4.55 -27.11
CA SER A 281 23.48 3.48 -26.67
C SER A 281 22.75 2.26 -26.07
N LEU A 282 21.51 2.41 -25.62
CA LEU A 282 20.67 1.31 -25.15
C LEU A 282 19.95 0.58 -26.28
N GLY A 283 19.80 1.21 -27.45
CA GLY A 283 19.07 0.70 -28.61
C GLY A 283 17.92 1.61 -29.04
N THR A 284 16.87 1.01 -29.58
CA THR A 284 15.68 1.72 -30.12
C THR A 284 14.46 1.57 -29.21
N LEU A 285 13.39 2.30 -29.53
CA LEU A 285 12.08 2.11 -28.87
C LEU A 285 11.52 0.69 -29.09
N GLU A 286 11.79 0.12 -30.27
CA GLU A 286 11.39 -1.25 -30.61
C GLU A 286 12.17 -2.28 -29.77
N ASP A 287 13.43 -2.02 -29.44
CA ASP A 287 14.22 -2.86 -28.55
C ASP A 287 13.70 -2.80 -27.11
N PHE A 288 13.29 -1.62 -26.66
CA PHE A 288 12.61 -1.48 -25.37
C PHE A 288 11.26 -2.22 -25.34
N ASP A 289 10.42 -2.07 -26.39
CA ASP A 289 9.14 -2.77 -26.52
C ASP A 289 9.33 -4.30 -26.53
N TRP A 290 10.41 -4.77 -27.15
CA TRP A 290 10.77 -6.19 -27.12
C TRP A 290 11.13 -6.63 -25.69
N LEU A 291 12.03 -5.89 -25.01
CA LEU A 291 12.44 -6.22 -23.66
C LEU A 291 11.23 -6.26 -22.71
N GLN A 292 10.32 -5.29 -22.82
CA GLN A 292 9.11 -5.25 -22.03
C GLN A 292 8.23 -6.48 -22.24
N LYS A 293 8.10 -6.95 -23.49
CA LYS A 293 7.37 -8.19 -23.81
C LYS A 293 8.06 -9.41 -23.19
N GLU A 294 9.38 -9.47 -23.22
CA GLU A 294 10.17 -10.57 -22.63
C GLU A 294 10.06 -10.59 -21.10
N VAL A 295 10.07 -9.43 -20.44
CA VAL A 295 9.86 -9.29 -18.99
C VAL A 295 8.44 -9.78 -18.61
N ARG A 296 7.42 -9.37 -19.37
CA ARG A 296 6.02 -9.81 -19.13
C ARG A 296 5.82 -11.31 -19.33
N LYS A 297 6.45 -11.92 -20.32
CA LYS A 297 6.41 -13.38 -20.54
C LYS A 297 6.94 -14.15 -19.31
N ARG A 298 7.77 -13.52 -18.51
CA ARG A 298 8.35 -14.06 -17.27
C ARG A 298 7.51 -13.76 -16.02
N GLY A 299 6.32 -13.16 -16.21
CA GLY A 299 5.40 -12.81 -15.12
C GLY A 299 5.86 -11.59 -14.31
N MET A 300 6.72 -10.77 -14.87
CA MET A 300 7.26 -9.54 -14.25
C MET A 300 6.80 -8.29 -15.00
N GLU A 301 6.97 -7.12 -14.38
CA GLU A 301 6.68 -5.83 -15.00
C GLU A 301 7.89 -4.90 -14.98
N ILE A 302 7.96 -3.97 -15.95
CA ILE A 302 8.94 -2.89 -15.93
C ILE A 302 8.34 -1.67 -15.25
N ALA A 303 9.07 -1.11 -14.29
CA ALA A 303 8.88 0.23 -13.77
C ALA A 303 9.89 1.17 -14.42
N LEU A 304 9.42 2.33 -14.92
CA LEU A 304 10.30 3.39 -15.44
C LEU A 304 10.42 4.53 -14.43
N ASP A 305 11.61 5.12 -14.40
CA ASP A 305 11.84 6.37 -13.69
C ASP A 305 11.14 7.54 -14.42
N PHE A 306 10.36 8.31 -13.69
CA PHE A 306 9.82 9.58 -14.16
C PHE A 306 10.51 10.71 -13.43
N ALA A 307 11.67 11.11 -13.96
CA ALA A 307 12.45 12.24 -13.49
C ALA A 307 12.11 13.48 -14.31
N ILE A 308 11.56 14.50 -13.67
CA ILE A 308 11.20 15.76 -14.33
C ILE A 308 12.38 16.73 -14.25
N ASN A 309 13.44 16.36 -14.94
CA ASN A 309 14.70 17.10 -15.04
C ASN A 309 15.09 17.19 -16.50
N CYS A 310 15.68 18.32 -16.92
CA CYS A 310 16.22 18.50 -18.27
C CYS A 310 17.72 18.75 -18.20
N SER A 311 18.49 18.19 -19.13
CA SER A 311 19.85 18.65 -19.35
C SER A 311 19.84 20.03 -20.03
N PRO A 312 20.99 20.75 -20.09
CA PRO A 312 21.10 21.96 -20.90
C PRO A 312 20.82 21.73 -22.40
N ASP A 313 20.97 20.50 -22.89
CA ASP A 313 20.79 20.13 -24.30
C ASP A 313 19.37 19.62 -24.62
N HIS A 314 18.48 19.57 -23.62
CA HIS A 314 17.11 19.08 -23.80
C HIS A 314 16.36 19.94 -24.82
N PRO A 315 15.57 19.37 -25.75
CA PRO A 315 14.79 20.13 -26.72
C PRO A 315 13.95 21.27 -26.11
N TYR A 316 13.37 21.07 -24.92
CA TYR A 316 12.56 22.11 -24.22
C TYR A 316 13.35 23.38 -23.91
N VAL A 317 14.69 23.32 -23.75
CA VAL A 317 15.49 24.52 -23.49
C VAL A 317 15.40 25.52 -24.66
N LYS A 318 15.26 25.02 -25.89
CA LYS A 318 15.11 25.81 -27.11
C LYS A 318 13.63 26.08 -27.44
N GLU A 319 12.76 25.10 -27.28
CA GLU A 319 11.36 25.15 -27.68
C GLU A 319 10.48 25.90 -26.66
N HIS A 320 10.83 25.75 -25.37
CA HIS A 320 10.07 26.29 -24.24
C HIS A 320 10.95 26.96 -23.17
N PRO A 321 11.76 27.98 -23.54
CA PRO A 321 12.70 28.62 -22.62
C PRO A 321 12.03 29.32 -21.43
N ASP A 322 10.73 29.54 -21.51
CA ASP A 322 9.86 30.09 -20.47
C ASP A 322 9.46 29.04 -19.40
N TRP A 323 9.70 27.76 -19.63
CA TRP A 323 9.47 26.70 -18.64
C TRP A 323 10.60 26.57 -17.60
N PHE A 324 11.67 27.37 -17.73
CA PHE A 324 12.83 27.27 -16.84
C PHE A 324 12.99 28.50 -15.95
N TYR A 325 13.57 28.29 -14.76
CA TYR A 325 13.96 29.37 -13.89
C TYR A 325 15.15 30.14 -14.49
N LYS A 326 15.04 31.45 -14.56
CA LYS A 326 16.13 32.32 -15.03
C LYS A 326 16.74 33.08 -13.86
N ARG A 327 18.06 33.24 -13.92
CA ARG A 327 18.81 34.12 -13.03
C ARG A 327 18.71 35.57 -13.55
N PRO A 328 19.03 36.60 -12.71
CA PRO A 328 18.99 37.99 -13.13
C PRO A 328 19.89 38.30 -14.34
N ASP A 329 20.96 37.55 -14.58
CA ASP A 329 21.84 37.65 -15.72
C ASP A 329 21.29 37.01 -17.01
N GLY A 330 20.08 36.44 -16.94
CA GLY A 330 19.43 35.76 -18.07
C GLY A 330 19.78 34.26 -18.22
N THR A 331 20.74 33.76 -17.48
CA THR A 331 21.08 32.32 -17.51
C THR A 331 20.02 31.46 -16.87
N ILE A 332 19.87 30.21 -17.34
CA ILE A 332 18.97 29.23 -16.70
C ILE A 332 19.62 28.75 -15.40
N LYS A 333 18.79 28.66 -14.34
CA LYS A 333 19.23 28.15 -13.05
C LYS A 333 19.37 26.62 -13.13
N TYR A 334 20.54 26.08 -12.76
CA TYR A 334 20.72 24.64 -12.60
C TYR A 334 20.24 24.16 -11.23
N ALA A 335 20.05 22.85 -11.06
CA ALA A 335 19.63 22.23 -9.82
C ALA A 335 20.73 22.34 -8.75
N GLU A 336 20.34 22.63 -7.52
CA GLU A 336 21.24 22.75 -6.37
C GLU A 336 20.61 22.16 -5.11
N ASN A 337 21.44 21.50 -4.29
CA ASN A 337 21.18 21.22 -2.90
C ASN A 337 22.46 21.63 -2.11
N PRO A 338 22.61 22.93 -1.80
CA PRO A 338 23.85 23.47 -1.30
C PRO A 338 24.47 22.66 -0.14
N PRO A 339 25.79 22.36 -0.19
CA PRO A 339 26.77 22.85 -1.17
C PRO A 339 26.83 22.07 -2.49
N LYS A 340 26.01 21.00 -2.67
CA LYS A 340 25.99 20.18 -3.90
C LYS A 340 25.37 20.97 -5.07
N LYS A 341 26.01 20.88 -6.25
CA LYS A 341 25.58 21.48 -7.51
C LYS A 341 25.43 20.42 -8.57
N TYR A 342 24.39 20.55 -9.38
CA TYR A 342 24.07 19.67 -10.49
C TYR A 342 23.96 20.49 -11.77
N GLU A 343 25.11 20.93 -12.30
CA GLU A 343 25.20 21.85 -13.42
C GLU A 343 24.70 21.24 -14.74
N ASP A 344 24.62 19.93 -14.78
CA ASP A 344 24.07 19.13 -15.87
C ASP A 344 22.54 19.00 -15.84
N ILE A 345 21.85 19.60 -14.82
CA ILE A 345 20.40 19.50 -14.63
C ILE A 345 19.75 20.89 -14.53
N TYR A 346 18.79 21.18 -15.40
CA TYR A 346 17.92 22.34 -15.36
C TYR A 346 16.54 21.95 -14.85
N PRO A 347 16.11 22.43 -13.65
CA PRO A 347 14.77 22.16 -13.13
C PRO A 347 13.71 23.00 -13.86
N LEU A 348 12.55 22.39 -14.10
CA LEU A 348 11.39 23.07 -14.70
C LEU A 348 10.67 23.93 -13.66
N ASN A 349 10.19 25.10 -14.10
CA ASN A 349 9.43 26.05 -13.30
C ASN A 349 7.92 25.76 -13.38
N PHE A 350 7.39 25.02 -12.42
CA PHE A 350 5.95 24.69 -12.34
C PHE A 350 5.03 25.89 -12.05
N HIS A 351 5.59 27.05 -11.83
CA HIS A 351 4.88 28.32 -11.58
C HIS A 351 5.06 29.35 -12.73
N CYS A 352 5.60 28.92 -13.89
CA CYS A 352 5.72 29.78 -15.07
C CYS A 352 4.34 30.19 -15.59
N GLU A 353 4.26 31.24 -16.42
CA GLU A 353 3.00 31.69 -17.00
C GLU A 353 2.27 30.62 -17.79
N LYS A 354 3.02 29.76 -18.51
CA LYS A 354 2.51 28.64 -19.28
C LYS A 354 2.47 27.31 -18.49
N TRP A 355 2.27 27.36 -17.19
CA TRP A 355 2.28 26.15 -16.35
C TRP A 355 1.27 25.09 -16.78
N ARG A 356 0.14 25.50 -17.41
CA ARG A 356 -0.86 24.51 -17.90
C ARG A 356 -0.32 23.68 -19.05
N ASP A 357 0.42 24.30 -19.97
CA ASP A 357 1.04 23.60 -21.10
C ASP A 357 2.15 22.67 -20.60
N LEU A 358 2.97 23.17 -19.67
CA LEU A 358 3.98 22.34 -19.00
C LEU A 358 3.36 21.12 -18.31
N TRP A 359 2.29 21.30 -17.52
CA TRP A 359 1.62 20.21 -16.84
C TRP A 359 1.01 19.20 -17.81
N ALA A 360 0.42 19.69 -18.90
CA ALA A 360 -0.15 18.83 -19.97
C ALA A 360 0.95 18.02 -20.65
N GLU A 361 2.10 18.62 -20.93
CA GLU A 361 3.25 17.92 -21.52
C GLU A 361 3.83 16.87 -20.57
N MET A 362 4.03 17.16 -19.27
CA MET A 362 4.48 16.17 -18.30
C MET A 362 3.53 14.97 -18.19
N LYS A 363 2.21 15.23 -18.21
CA LYS A 363 1.22 14.16 -18.27
C LYS A 363 1.33 13.35 -19.58
N SER A 364 1.58 14.01 -20.71
CA SER A 364 1.70 13.35 -22.02
C SER A 364 2.89 12.40 -22.10
N ILE A 365 3.98 12.69 -21.37
CA ILE A 365 5.14 11.80 -21.24
C ILE A 365 4.72 10.47 -20.58
N VAL A 366 4.02 10.53 -19.44
CA VAL A 366 3.55 9.32 -18.75
C VAL A 366 2.56 8.55 -19.62
N LEU A 367 1.65 9.25 -20.31
CA LEU A 367 0.70 8.62 -21.23
C LEU A 367 1.40 7.95 -22.42
N PHE A 368 2.48 8.54 -22.96
CA PHE A 368 3.27 7.93 -24.04
C PHE A 368 3.86 6.58 -23.63
N TRP A 369 4.44 6.49 -22.44
CA TRP A 369 4.99 5.23 -21.93
C TRP A 369 3.89 4.25 -21.51
N ALA A 370 2.78 4.76 -20.98
CA ALA A 370 1.62 3.94 -20.66
C ALA A 370 0.98 3.33 -21.92
N GLU A 371 0.92 4.06 -23.05
CA GLU A 371 0.45 3.55 -24.34
C GLU A 371 1.33 2.43 -24.88
N ARG A 372 2.65 2.49 -24.63
CA ARG A 372 3.61 1.41 -24.93
C ARG A 372 3.54 0.25 -23.94
N GLY A 373 2.67 0.37 -22.91
CA GLY A 373 2.36 -0.71 -21.97
C GLY A 373 3.04 -0.60 -20.63
N VAL A 374 3.85 0.41 -20.34
CA VAL A 374 4.37 0.64 -18.99
C VAL A 374 3.21 0.97 -18.05
N ARG A 375 3.18 0.34 -16.88
CA ARG A 375 2.12 0.51 -15.88
C ARG A 375 2.64 0.91 -14.52
N ILE A 376 3.94 1.05 -14.37
CA ILE A 376 4.57 1.40 -13.09
C ILE A 376 5.59 2.52 -13.34
N PHE A 377 5.47 3.59 -12.56
CA PHE A 377 6.38 4.72 -12.61
C PHE A 377 6.94 5.02 -11.23
N ARG A 378 8.25 4.96 -11.08
CA ARG A 378 8.95 5.53 -9.93
C ARG A 378 9.19 7.02 -10.22
N VAL A 379 8.76 7.87 -9.34
CA VAL A 379 8.82 9.32 -9.54
C VAL A 379 9.95 9.91 -8.72
N ASP A 380 10.89 10.52 -9.43
CA ASP A 380 12.07 11.17 -8.86
C ASP A 380 11.72 12.48 -8.16
N ASN A 381 12.11 12.63 -6.90
CA ASN A 381 11.97 13.85 -6.10
C ASN A 381 10.61 14.57 -6.26
N PRO A 382 9.45 13.91 -6.10
CA PRO A 382 8.14 14.54 -6.32
C PRO A 382 7.85 15.68 -5.35
N HIS A 383 8.50 15.71 -4.19
CA HIS A 383 8.35 16.77 -3.18
C HIS A 383 8.88 18.14 -3.64
N THR A 384 9.61 18.21 -4.75
CA THR A 384 10.09 19.45 -5.35
C THR A 384 9.09 20.08 -6.34
N LYS A 385 7.93 19.44 -6.55
CA LYS A 385 6.88 19.91 -7.46
C LYS A 385 5.58 20.12 -6.68
N PRO A 386 4.62 20.97 -7.17
CA PRO A 386 3.36 21.23 -6.47
C PRO A 386 2.51 19.95 -6.29
N ILE A 387 1.89 19.81 -5.12
CA ILE A 387 0.94 18.68 -4.86
C ILE A 387 -0.19 18.67 -5.88
N ALA A 388 -0.75 19.85 -6.23
CA ALA A 388 -1.83 19.98 -7.21
C ALA A 388 -1.43 19.46 -8.60
N PHE A 389 -0.15 19.56 -8.98
CA PHE A 389 0.35 18.95 -10.21
C PHE A 389 0.24 17.42 -10.17
N TRP A 390 0.61 16.82 -9.06
CA TRP A 390 0.52 15.35 -8.90
C TRP A 390 -0.93 14.87 -8.91
N GLU A 391 -1.84 15.58 -8.22
CA GLU A 391 -3.28 15.30 -8.29
C GLU A 391 -3.80 15.34 -9.74
N PHE A 392 -3.41 16.37 -10.51
CA PHE A 392 -3.77 16.53 -11.92
C PHE A 392 -3.20 15.39 -12.78
N LEU A 393 -1.90 15.09 -12.66
CA LEU A 393 -1.21 14.10 -13.50
C LEU A 393 -1.74 12.70 -13.21
N ILE A 394 -1.72 12.27 -11.93
CA ILE A 394 -2.10 10.91 -11.53
C ILE A 394 -3.56 10.66 -11.90
N LYS A 395 -4.46 11.61 -11.60
CA LYS A 395 -5.87 11.49 -11.99
C LYS A 395 -6.00 11.34 -13.50
N GLY A 396 -5.38 12.22 -14.29
CA GLY A 396 -5.53 12.21 -15.74
C GLY A 396 -4.91 10.97 -16.42
N VAL A 397 -3.85 10.38 -15.84
CA VAL A 397 -3.31 9.11 -16.33
C VAL A 397 -4.23 7.95 -15.98
N ARG A 398 -4.72 7.89 -14.74
CA ARG A 398 -5.58 6.79 -14.27
C ARG A 398 -6.98 6.82 -14.88
N GLU A 399 -7.47 7.94 -15.37
CA GLU A 399 -8.71 8.00 -16.18
C GLU A 399 -8.58 7.18 -17.47
N LYS A 400 -7.37 7.09 -18.07
CA LYS A 400 -7.11 6.31 -19.30
C LYS A 400 -6.54 4.92 -19.00
N TYR A 401 -5.68 4.82 -17.97
CA TYR A 401 -4.98 3.60 -17.53
C TYR A 401 -5.15 3.42 -16.03
N PRO A 402 -6.29 2.90 -15.55
CA PRO A 402 -6.61 2.81 -14.11
C PRO A 402 -5.65 1.92 -13.32
N ASP A 403 -5.03 0.96 -13.97
CA ASP A 403 -4.06 0.00 -13.43
C ASP A 403 -2.64 0.57 -13.23
N THR A 404 -2.44 1.86 -13.51
CA THR A 404 -1.13 2.53 -13.36
C THR A 404 -0.79 2.74 -11.89
N ILE A 405 0.45 2.40 -11.53
CA ILE A 405 1.03 2.56 -10.19
C ILE A 405 2.10 3.66 -10.22
N PHE A 406 2.05 4.54 -9.23
CA PHE A 406 3.06 5.57 -9.00
C PHE A 406 3.74 5.35 -7.65
N LEU A 407 5.07 5.21 -7.66
CA LEU A 407 5.91 5.13 -6.47
C LEU A 407 6.62 6.47 -6.25
N SER A 408 6.38 7.09 -5.11
CA SER A 408 6.99 8.37 -4.71
C SER A 408 8.35 8.15 -4.07
N GLU A 409 9.42 8.65 -4.70
CA GLU A 409 10.73 8.77 -4.06
C GLU A 409 10.86 10.17 -3.44
N ALA A 410 10.56 10.27 -2.16
CA ALA A 410 10.50 11.55 -1.46
C ALA A 410 11.16 11.46 -0.08
N PHE A 411 12.48 11.54 -0.04
CA PHE A 411 13.22 11.65 1.22
C PHE A 411 13.15 13.10 1.74
N THR A 412 12.02 13.45 2.36
CA THR A 412 11.68 14.80 2.80
C THR A 412 10.97 14.77 4.15
N LYS A 413 10.47 15.92 4.61
CA LYS A 413 9.74 16.03 5.88
C LYS A 413 8.48 15.17 5.89
N PRO A 414 8.09 14.58 7.04
CA PRO A 414 6.97 13.63 7.13
C PRO A 414 5.64 14.17 6.58
N LYS A 415 5.32 15.45 6.81
CA LYS A 415 4.07 16.05 6.29
C LYS A 415 4.00 16.06 4.77
N MET A 416 5.13 16.33 4.09
CA MET A 416 5.19 16.32 2.64
C MET A 416 5.07 14.89 2.08
N MET A 417 5.72 13.90 2.70
CA MET A 417 5.57 12.49 2.31
C MET A 417 4.12 12.03 2.44
N LYS A 418 3.46 12.36 3.57
CA LYS A 418 2.04 12.05 3.81
C LYS A 418 1.14 12.74 2.77
N ALA A 419 1.41 14.01 2.43
CA ALA A 419 0.64 14.76 1.44
C ALA A 419 0.75 14.14 0.03
N LEU A 420 1.95 13.71 -0.39
CA LEU A 420 2.14 13.02 -1.66
C LEU A 420 1.36 11.69 -1.70
N ALA A 421 1.42 10.89 -0.65
CA ALA A 421 0.64 9.66 -0.57
C ALA A 421 -0.86 9.93 -0.69
N LYS A 422 -1.39 10.97 -0.02
CA LYS A 422 -2.80 11.39 -0.12
C LYS A 422 -3.16 11.90 -1.53
N ALA A 423 -2.23 12.59 -2.22
CA ALA A 423 -2.45 13.15 -3.55
C ALA A 423 -2.60 12.11 -4.68
N GLY A 424 -2.35 10.81 -4.39
CA GLY A 424 -2.62 9.74 -5.35
C GLY A 424 -1.47 8.77 -5.59
N PHE A 425 -0.27 9.00 -5.05
CA PHE A 425 0.82 8.02 -5.15
C PHE A 425 0.42 6.70 -4.50
N ASN A 426 0.54 5.60 -5.22
CA ASN A 426 0.13 4.27 -4.75
C ASN A 426 1.09 3.72 -3.71
N GLN A 427 2.39 4.01 -3.86
CA GLN A 427 3.47 3.54 -3.00
C GLN A 427 4.42 4.69 -2.66
N SER A 428 5.16 4.56 -1.56
CA SER A 428 6.11 5.58 -1.12
C SER A 428 7.39 4.94 -0.60
N TYR A 429 8.55 5.52 -0.95
CA TYR A 429 9.79 5.30 -0.23
C TYR A 429 9.61 5.70 1.24
N THR A 430 10.49 5.23 2.10
CA THR A 430 10.33 5.31 3.56
C THR A 430 11.64 5.67 4.25
N TYR A 431 11.58 6.00 5.54
CA TYR A 431 12.76 6.16 6.37
C TYR A 431 13.36 4.83 6.83
N PHE A 432 12.84 3.68 6.39
CA PHE A 432 13.39 2.36 6.73
C PHE A 432 14.90 2.30 6.52
N THR A 433 15.42 2.88 5.46
CA THR A 433 16.85 2.96 5.12
C THR A 433 17.73 3.35 6.33
N TRP A 434 17.21 4.23 7.20
CA TRP A 434 17.94 4.76 8.37
C TRP A 434 17.37 4.30 9.72
N ARG A 435 16.44 3.34 9.75
CA ARG A 435 15.92 2.76 10.99
C ARG A 435 16.61 1.44 11.24
N ASN A 436 17.57 1.43 12.20
CA ASN A 436 18.46 0.28 12.43
C ASN A 436 18.30 -0.33 13.81
N SER A 437 17.92 0.46 14.82
CA SER A 437 17.70 -0.03 16.17
C SER A 437 16.29 -0.60 16.36
N LYS A 438 16.13 -1.53 17.33
CA LYS A 438 14.84 -2.11 17.73
C LYS A 438 13.79 -1.04 17.99
N ARG A 439 14.15 0.00 18.78
CA ARG A 439 13.23 1.09 19.11
C ARG A 439 12.77 1.85 17.88
N GLU A 440 13.69 2.28 17.02
CA GLU A 440 13.35 3.03 15.80
C GLU A 440 12.44 2.24 14.85
N LEU A 441 12.70 0.94 14.71
CA LEU A 441 11.87 0.06 13.87
C LEU A 441 10.46 -0.07 14.47
N ILE A 442 10.34 -0.33 15.77
CA ILE A 442 9.03 -0.45 16.44
C ILE A 442 8.24 0.87 16.31
N GLU A 443 8.83 2.00 16.67
CA GLU A 443 8.17 3.32 16.60
C GLU A 443 7.69 3.62 15.18
N TYR A 444 8.58 3.44 14.20
CA TYR A 444 8.26 3.77 12.82
C TYR A 444 7.20 2.87 12.20
N PHE A 445 7.31 1.56 12.38
CA PHE A 445 6.32 0.63 11.82
C PHE A 445 4.98 0.66 12.57
N THR A 446 4.96 1.00 13.85
CA THR A 446 3.73 1.28 14.58
C THR A 446 3.02 2.51 14.00
N GLU A 447 3.75 3.61 13.70
CA GLU A 447 3.18 4.76 13.01
C GLU A 447 2.57 4.35 11.65
N LEU A 448 3.32 3.61 10.84
CA LEU A 448 2.90 3.20 9.51
C LEU A 448 1.65 2.30 9.49
N THR A 449 1.53 1.36 10.44
CA THR A 449 0.55 0.28 10.39
C THR A 449 -0.63 0.41 11.35
N GLN A 450 -0.49 1.24 12.41
CA GLN A 450 -1.49 1.34 13.48
C GLN A 450 -2.08 2.74 13.66
N THR A 451 -1.78 3.67 12.75
CA THR A 451 -2.39 5.01 12.71
C THR A 451 -3.21 5.20 11.44
N GLU A 452 -3.89 6.34 11.30
CA GLU A 452 -4.56 6.76 10.06
C GLU A 452 -3.67 6.61 8.81
N MET A 453 -2.35 6.61 8.99
CA MET A 453 -1.38 6.47 7.90
C MET A 453 -1.53 5.14 7.15
N SER A 454 -1.97 4.09 7.83
CA SER A 454 -2.24 2.77 7.24
C SER A 454 -3.31 2.81 6.14
N GLU A 455 -4.20 3.80 6.17
CA GLU A 455 -5.31 3.92 5.23
C GLU A 455 -4.92 4.50 3.87
N TYR A 456 -3.77 5.20 3.78
CA TYR A 456 -3.38 5.88 2.55
C TYR A 456 -1.89 5.76 2.18
N PHE A 457 -1.00 5.40 3.10
CA PHE A 457 0.45 5.30 2.88
C PHE A 457 0.86 3.83 2.75
N ARG A 458 1.36 3.41 1.59
CA ARG A 458 1.88 2.06 1.36
C ARG A 458 3.41 2.09 1.28
N PRO A 459 4.11 1.62 2.31
CA PRO A 459 5.56 1.69 2.38
C PRO A 459 6.21 0.67 1.44
N ASN A 460 7.05 1.16 0.52
CA ASN A 460 7.98 0.36 -0.25
C ASN A 460 9.37 0.50 0.40
N LEU A 461 9.88 -0.59 0.97
CA LEU A 461 11.09 -0.59 1.80
C LEU A 461 12.33 -0.84 0.94
N TRP A 462 13.13 0.20 0.73
CA TRP A 462 14.40 0.07 0.00
C TRP A 462 15.56 -0.14 0.96
N THR A 463 16.35 -1.19 0.72
CA THR A 463 17.52 -1.52 1.53
C THR A 463 18.72 -0.65 1.16
N ASN A 464 18.83 -0.28 -0.11
CA ASN A 464 19.81 0.59 -0.74
C ASN A 464 19.19 1.24 -1.98
N THR A 465 19.81 2.27 -2.49
CA THR A 465 19.50 2.89 -3.80
C THR A 465 20.80 3.30 -4.48
N PRO A 466 20.81 3.67 -5.76
CA PRO A 466 22.04 4.18 -6.42
C PRO A 466 22.66 5.41 -5.74
N ASP A 467 21.87 6.16 -4.97
CA ASP A 467 22.28 7.36 -4.23
C ASP A 467 22.58 7.10 -2.75
N ILE A 468 22.17 5.94 -2.21
CA ILE A 468 22.23 5.68 -0.77
C ILE A 468 22.76 4.27 -0.50
N LEU A 469 23.95 4.21 0.04
CA LEU A 469 24.53 3.03 0.68
C LEU A 469 24.58 3.31 2.20
N PRO A 470 23.60 2.84 2.99
CA PRO A 470 23.52 3.14 4.42
C PRO A 470 24.77 2.67 5.18
N PHE A 471 25.19 3.42 6.20
CA PHE A 471 26.36 3.07 7.02
C PHE A 471 26.30 1.65 7.59
N VAL A 472 25.11 1.18 7.97
CA VAL A 472 24.93 -0.19 8.47
C VAL A 472 25.36 -1.26 7.45
N LEU A 473 25.26 -1.01 6.16
CA LEU A 473 25.71 -1.90 5.10
C LEU A 473 27.21 -1.75 4.83
N GLN A 474 27.75 -0.54 4.99
CA GLN A 474 29.20 -0.31 4.84
C GLN A 474 30.00 -1.04 5.92
N ASP A 475 29.53 -0.98 7.18
CA ASP A 475 30.27 -1.47 8.33
C ASP A 475 29.91 -2.92 8.71
N GLY A 476 28.71 -3.38 8.39
CA GLY A 476 28.18 -4.65 8.91
C GLY A 476 28.46 -5.87 8.03
N GLY A 477 29.10 -5.70 6.88
CA GLY A 477 29.43 -6.79 5.96
C GLY A 477 28.23 -7.61 5.52
N ARG A 478 28.47 -8.80 4.97
CA ARG A 478 27.42 -9.73 4.46
C ARG A 478 26.26 -9.96 5.44
N PRO A 479 26.47 -10.13 6.76
CA PRO A 479 25.37 -10.28 7.69
C PRO A 479 24.40 -9.10 7.70
N ALA A 480 24.87 -7.85 7.59
CA ALA A 480 23.99 -6.68 7.55
C ALA A 480 23.08 -6.69 6.32
N PHE A 481 23.60 -7.10 5.14
CA PHE A 481 22.76 -7.28 3.93
C PHE A 481 21.69 -8.35 4.15
N MET A 482 22.03 -9.48 4.77
CA MET A 482 21.06 -10.54 5.09
C MET A 482 19.98 -10.06 6.08
N ILE A 483 20.36 -9.31 7.11
CA ILE A 483 19.46 -8.74 8.12
C ILE A 483 18.51 -7.73 7.46
N ARG A 484 19.05 -6.78 6.71
CA ARG A 484 18.26 -5.68 6.15
C ARG A 484 17.23 -6.17 5.14
N VAL A 485 17.59 -7.12 4.27
CA VAL A 485 16.63 -7.68 3.32
C VAL A 485 15.60 -8.57 4.00
N ALA A 486 15.94 -9.29 5.07
CA ALA A 486 14.97 -10.07 5.86
C ALA A 486 13.93 -9.15 6.51
N LEU A 487 14.37 -8.03 7.11
CA LEU A 487 13.48 -7.00 7.65
C LEU A 487 12.59 -6.39 6.57
N ALA A 488 13.18 -5.95 5.44
CA ALA A 488 12.42 -5.35 4.35
C ALA A 488 11.35 -6.29 3.79
N ALA A 489 11.72 -7.56 3.58
CA ALA A 489 10.87 -8.59 3.00
C ALA A 489 9.72 -9.04 3.93
N THR A 490 9.80 -8.80 5.24
CA THR A 490 8.81 -9.32 6.20
C THR A 490 8.03 -8.24 6.95
N LEU A 491 8.59 -7.03 7.11
CA LEU A 491 7.88 -5.90 7.73
C LEU A 491 6.84 -5.28 6.79
N SER A 492 7.11 -5.25 5.47
CA SER A 492 6.16 -4.75 4.47
C SER A 492 5.93 -5.78 3.35
N PRO A 493 4.74 -5.81 2.75
CA PRO A 493 4.51 -6.57 1.53
C PRO A 493 5.18 -5.96 0.27
N LEU A 494 5.77 -4.76 0.38
CA LEU A 494 6.52 -4.07 -0.67
C LEU A 494 7.95 -3.81 -0.23
N TYR A 495 8.91 -4.23 -1.03
CA TYR A 495 10.30 -3.86 -0.82
C TYR A 495 11.09 -3.85 -2.13
N GLY A 496 12.26 -3.22 -2.12
CA GLY A 496 13.16 -3.19 -3.26
C GLY A 496 14.63 -3.25 -2.86
N ILE A 497 15.46 -3.69 -3.81
CA ILE A 497 16.91 -3.60 -3.75
C ILE A 497 17.44 -2.98 -5.05
N TYR A 498 18.54 -2.26 -4.94
CA TYR A 498 19.36 -1.85 -6.08
C TYR A 498 20.46 -2.89 -6.32
N SER A 499 20.73 -3.21 -7.58
CA SER A 499 21.68 -4.22 -8.03
C SER A 499 23.08 -4.03 -7.44
N GLY A 500 23.76 -5.14 -7.13
CA GLY A 500 24.96 -5.19 -6.30
C GLY A 500 24.68 -5.45 -4.83
N TYR A 501 23.44 -5.25 -4.38
CA TYR A 501 23.01 -5.63 -3.03
C TYR A 501 23.16 -7.13 -2.80
N GLU A 502 22.73 -7.94 -3.75
CA GLU A 502 22.86 -9.39 -3.73
C GLU A 502 24.28 -9.89 -3.71
N LEU A 503 25.24 -9.04 -4.12
CA LEU A 503 26.69 -9.27 -4.06
C LEU A 503 27.33 -8.71 -2.80
N CYS A 504 26.56 -8.03 -1.94
CA CYS A 504 27.02 -7.34 -0.74
C CYS A 504 28.02 -6.21 -1.03
N GLU A 505 27.81 -5.45 -2.12
CA GLU A 505 28.63 -4.29 -2.47
C GLU A 505 28.54 -3.22 -1.38
N SER A 506 29.63 -2.95 -0.66
CA SER A 506 29.67 -2.07 0.51
C SER A 506 30.70 -0.93 0.40
N GLU A 507 31.39 -0.79 -0.74
CA GLU A 507 32.38 0.25 -0.93
C GLU A 507 31.73 1.63 -1.12
N ALA A 508 32.09 2.56 -0.23
CA ALA A 508 31.53 3.90 -0.18
C ALA A 508 32.58 4.99 -0.32
N LEU A 509 32.15 6.17 -0.73
CA LEU A 509 32.98 7.39 -0.60
C LEU A 509 33.21 7.68 0.90
N PRO A 510 34.44 8.02 1.32
CA PRO A 510 34.78 8.19 2.73
C PRO A 510 33.84 9.14 3.48
N GLY A 511 33.19 8.64 4.55
CA GLY A 511 32.30 9.41 5.40
C GLY A 511 30.96 9.80 4.76
N ARG A 512 30.54 9.14 3.68
CA ARG A 512 29.29 9.38 2.97
C ARG A 512 28.50 8.09 2.80
N GLU A 513 27.19 8.22 2.66
CA GLU A 513 26.31 7.12 2.24
C GLU A 513 26.19 7.03 0.70
N GLU A 514 27.27 7.28 -0.01
CA GLU A 514 27.35 7.24 -1.47
C GLU A 514 28.34 6.16 -1.90
N TYR A 515 27.98 5.37 -2.91
CA TYR A 515 28.89 4.35 -3.47
C TYR A 515 30.15 4.96 -4.06
N LEU A 516 31.29 4.35 -3.79
CA LEU A 516 32.52 4.56 -4.57
C LEU A 516 32.35 3.95 -5.96
N ASP A 517 32.82 4.65 -6.98
CA ASP A 517 32.68 4.23 -8.37
C ASP A 517 31.24 3.90 -8.76
N SER A 518 30.34 4.82 -8.36
CA SER A 518 28.91 4.67 -8.55
C SER A 518 28.54 4.50 -10.02
N GLU A 519 27.74 3.49 -10.29
CA GLU A 519 27.14 3.20 -11.60
C GLU A 519 26.31 4.36 -12.17
N LYS A 520 25.92 5.30 -11.32
CA LYS A 520 25.29 6.56 -11.71
C LYS A 520 26.17 7.40 -12.65
N TYR A 521 27.50 7.27 -12.55
CA TYR A 521 28.48 8.09 -13.27
C TYR A 521 29.36 7.29 -14.26
N GLN A 522 29.31 5.97 -14.20
CA GLN A 522 30.15 5.11 -15.03
C GLN A 522 29.46 3.77 -15.34
N TYR A 523 29.97 3.06 -16.33
CA TYR A 523 29.61 1.66 -16.52
C TYR A 523 30.21 0.84 -15.38
N LYS A 524 29.46 -0.18 -14.91
CA LYS A 524 29.92 -1.06 -13.85
C LYS A 524 29.87 -2.51 -14.32
N GLU A 525 31.02 -3.17 -14.20
CA GLU A 525 31.15 -4.60 -14.43
C GLU A 525 31.04 -5.33 -13.11
N ARG A 526 30.27 -6.42 -13.07
CA ARG A 526 30.07 -7.24 -11.89
C ARG A 526 30.22 -8.70 -12.20
N ASP A 527 30.91 -9.44 -11.32
CA ASP A 527 30.82 -10.89 -11.29
C ASP A 527 29.53 -11.28 -10.54
N TRP A 528 28.47 -11.51 -11.29
CA TRP A 528 27.15 -11.86 -10.74
C TRP A 528 27.13 -13.19 -9.98
N ASN A 529 28.19 -14.01 -10.10
CA ASN A 529 28.33 -15.27 -9.38
C ASN A 529 29.44 -15.22 -8.33
N ALA A 530 29.89 -14.03 -7.96
CA ALA A 530 30.93 -13.83 -6.95
C ALA A 530 30.66 -14.66 -5.69
N PRO A 531 31.66 -15.32 -5.11
CA PRO A 531 31.51 -16.04 -3.85
C PRO A 531 31.04 -15.13 -2.73
N GLY A 532 30.18 -15.66 -1.85
CA GLY A 532 29.64 -14.89 -0.73
C GLY A 532 28.41 -14.06 -1.05
N ASN A 533 27.90 -14.09 -2.29
CA ASN A 533 26.63 -13.45 -2.63
C ASN A 533 25.47 -14.03 -1.78
N ILE A 534 24.35 -13.29 -1.74
CA ILE A 534 23.16 -13.66 -0.96
C ILE A 534 21.92 -13.91 -1.83
N LYS A 535 22.10 -14.26 -3.10
CA LYS A 535 21.00 -14.53 -4.04
C LYS A 535 20.05 -15.61 -3.53
N ASP A 536 20.59 -16.73 -3.02
CA ASP A 536 19.77 -17.82 -2.48
C ASP A 536 18.97 -17.41 -1.24
N TRP A 537 19.54 -16.52 -0.43
CA TRP A 537 18.85 -15.96 0.74
C TRP A 537 17.66 -15.11 0.30
N ILE A 538 17.86 -14.20 -0.66
CA ILE A 538 16.80 -13.38 -1.24
C ILE A 538 15.73 -14.24 -1.92
N ALA A 539 16.12 -15.22 -2.72
CA ALA A 539 15.19 -16.13 -3.38
C ALA A 539 14.31 -16.88 -2.37
N ARG A 540 14.90 -17.34 -1.27
CA ARG A 540 14.16 -18.03 -0.18
C ARG A 540 13.19 -17.08 0.51
N LEU A 541 13.60 -15.86 0.83
CA LEU A 541 12.71 -14.84 1.42
C LEU A 541 11.53 -14.52 0.50
N ASN A 542 11.77 -14.33 -0.79
CA ASN A 542 10.72 -14.06 -1.77
C ASN A 542 9.75 -15.24 -1.92
N LYS A 543 10.26 -16.47 -1.91
CA LYS A 543 9.43 -17.67 -1.90
C LYS A 543 8.54 -17.73 -0.66
N ILE A 544 9.12 -17.54 0.53
CA ILE A 544 8.38 -17.52 1.80
C ILE A 544 7.26 -16.49 1.78
N ARG A 545 7.52 -15.27 1.29
CA ARG A 545 6.50 -14.20 1.18
C ARG A 545 5.34 -14.60 0.25
N LYS A 546 5.65 -15.20 -0.90
CA LYS A 546 4.64 -15.63 -1.88
C LYS A 546 3.77 -16.79 -1.36
N GLU A 547 4.34 -17.68 -0.56
CA GLU A 547 3.65 -18.85 -0.01
C GLU A 547 2.87 -18.56 1.28
N ASN A 548 3.12 -17.42 1.95
CA ASN A 548 2.50 -17.08 3.24
C ASN A 548 1.70 -15.78 3.14
N ARG A 549 0.36 -15.93 3.15
CA ARG A 549 -0.54 -14.79 3.03
C ARG A 549 -0.37 -13.75 4.14
N ALA A 550 -0.04 -14.16 5.35
CA ALA A 550 0.23 -13.24 6.45
C ALA A 550 1.31 -12.21 6.10
N LEU A 551 2.36 -12.59 5.35
CA LEU A 551 3.42 -11.69 4.92
C LEU A 551 3.01 -10.75 3.76
N GLN A 552 1.86 -11.00 3.13
CA GLN A 552 1.28 -10.14 2.09
C GLN A 552 0.29 -9.11 2.66
N LEU A 553 -0.02 -9.19 3.96
CA LEU A 553 -0.84 -8.20 4.66
C LEU A 553 0.04 -7.03 5.12
N TYR A 554 -0.54 -5.83 5.12
CA TYR A 554 0.19 -4.62 5.53
C TYR A 554 -0.05 -4.28 7.01
N THR A 555 -1.31 -4.24 7.45
CA THR A 555 -1.72 -3.68 8.74
C THR A 555 -1.67 -4.65 9.91
N ASP A 556 -1.43 -5.93 9.68
CA ASP A 556 -1.45 -6.98 10.70
C ASP A 556 -0.07 -7.24 11.34
N LEU A 557 0.76 -6.21 11.43
CA LEU A 557 2.07 -6.26 12.06
C LEU A 557 1.95 -5.95 13.55
N GLN A 558 2.41 -6.89 14.40
CA GLN A 558 2.44 -6.72 15.84
C GLN A 558 3.83 -7.02 16.39
N PHE A 559 4.41 -6.07 17.12
CA PHE A 559 5.68 -6.26 17.80
C PHE A 559 5.49 -6.88 19.18
N HIS A 560 6.42 -7.76 19.56
CA HIS A 560 6.37 -8.51 20.81
C HIS A 560 7.67 -8.35 21.61
N HIS A 561 7.61 -8.66 22.90
CA HIS A 561 8.75 -8.57 23.78
C HIS A 561 9.79 -9.66 23.48
N ALA A 562 11.06 -9.23 23.38
CA ALA A 562 12.24 -10.06 23.44
C ALA A 562 13.15 -9.47 24.54
N GLU A 563 13.71 -10.35 25.40
CA GLU A 563 14.49 -9.93 26.58
C GLU A 563 15.86 -9.34 26.23
N ASN A 564 16.25 -9.37 24.95
CA ASN A 564 17.49 -8.81 24.41
C ASN A 564 17.17 -7.67 23.43
N ASP A 565 17.78 -6.52 23.62
CA ASP A 565 17.55 -5.35 22.75
C ASP A 565 18.15 -5.47 21.35
N ALA A 566 19.11 -6.38 21.15
CA ALA A 566 19.60 -6.71 19.82
C ALA A 566 18.66 -7.64 19.02
N ILE A 567 17.59 -8.14 19.63
CA ILE A 567 16.62 -9.04 19.00
C ILE A 567 15.31 -8.31 18.78
N LEU A 568 14.87 -8.22 17.52
CA LEU A 568 13.54 -7.76 17.15
C LEU A 568 12.61 -8.97 16.96
N PHE A 569 11.43 -8.93 17.59
CA PHE A 569 10.43 -9.98 17.49
C PHE A 569 9.06 -9.40 17.12
N TYR A 570 8.42 -9.96 16.11
CA TYR A 570 7.10 -9.55 15.66
C TYR A 570 6.32 -10.69 15.00
N SER A 571 5.03 -10.50 14.85
CA SER A 571 4.14 -11.44 14.15
C SER A 571 3.31 -10.76 13.09
N LYS A 572 2.87 -11.56 12.12
CA LYS A 572 1.81 -11.25 11.16
C LYS A 572 0.91 -12.48 11.02
N MET A 573 -0.40 -12.25 10.95
CA MET A 573 -1.36 -13.35 10.84
C MET A 573 -2.58 -12.94 10.00
N THR A 574 -3.20 -13.92 9.36
CA THR A 574 -4.48 -13.73 8.69
C THR A 574 -5.62 -13.57 9.71
N ALA A 575 -6.69 -12.87 9.34
CA ALA A 575 -7.87 -12.70 10.19
C ALA A 575 -8.49 -14.06 10.60
N ALA A 576 -8.47 -15.05 9.69
CA ALA A 576 -8.89 -16.41 9.94
C ALA A 576 -7.93 -17.21 10.82
N ARG A 577 -6.73 -16.68 11.09
CA ARG A 577 -5.66 -17.34 11.86
C ARG A 577 -5.21 -18.69 11.28
N ASP A 578 -5.39 -18.87 9.98
CA ASP A 578 -4.96 -20.07 9.23
C ASP A 578 -3.50 -19.98 8.75
N ASN A 579 -2.92 -18.76 8.77
CA ASN A 579 -1.52 -18.51 8.48
C ASN A 579 -0.96 -17.54 9.53
N ILE A 580 -0.10 -18.03 10.42
CA ILE A 580 0.50 -17.27 11.53
C ILE A 580 2.01 -17.34 11.38
N ILE A 581 2.64 -16.20 11.17
CA ILE A 581 4.09 -16.05 10.99
C ILE A 581 4.66 -15.26 12.17
N LEU A 582 5.68 -15.84 12.79
CA LEU A 582 6.48 -15.20 13.82
C LEU A 582 7.88 -14.94 13.25
N VAL A 583 8.35 -13.71 13.33
CA VAL A 583 9.66 -13.32 12.78
C VAL A 583 10.56 -12.83 13.91
N VAL A 584 11.75 -13.41 13.99
CA VAL A 584 12.79 -13.00 14.95
C VAL A 584 14.04 -12.64 14.18
N VAL A 585 14.59 -11.45 14.43
CA VAL A 585 15.77 -10.95 13.71
C VAL A 585 16.82 -10.48 14.70
N ASN A 586 18.04 -10.95 14.52
CA ASN A 586 19.23 -10.39 15.17
C ASN A 586 19.60 -9.08 14.44
N LEU A 587 19.59 -7.95 15.14
CA LEU A 587 19.94 -6.64 14.61
C LEU A 587 21.43 -6.32 14.67
N ASP A 588 22.23 -7.15 15.37
CA ASP A 588 23.68 -7.00 15.49
C ASP A 588 24.37 -7.85 14.40
N PRO A 589 24.98 -7.23 13.38
CA PRO A 589 25.62 -7.97 12.29
C PRO A 589 26.96 -8.60 12.70
N HIS A 590 27.50 -8.28 13.88
CA HIS A 590 28.84 -8.68 14.29
C HIS A 590 28.86 -9.78 15.35
N ARG A 591 27.72 -10.03 16.03
CA ARG A 591 27.69 -10.94 17.17
C ARG A 591 26.49 -11.85 17.15
N LYS A 592 26.74 -13.09 17.49
CA LYS A 592 25.70 -14.05 17.82
C LYS A 592 24.88 -13.52 19.02
N GLN A 593 23.57 -13.55 18.89
CA GLN A 593 22.64 -13.07 19.91
C GLN A 593 21.64 -14.17 20.28
N ASN A 594 21.23 -14.17 21.52
CA ASN A 594 20.17 -15.04 22.02
C ASN A 594 19.17 -14.25 22.87
N SER A 595 17.98 -14.78 23.00
CA SER A 595 16.94 -14.17 23.81
C SER A 595 15.87 -15.18 24.18
N PHE A 596 15.12 -14.88 25.24
CA PHE A 596 13.76 -15.39 25.34
C PHE A 596 12.80 -14.42 24.64
N VAL A 597 11.92 -14.97 23.80
CA VAL A 597 10.86 -14.25 23.11
C VAL A 597 9.50 -14.59 23.74
N HIS A 598 8.63 -13.59 23.85
CA HIS A 598 7.32 -13.73 24.47
C HIS A 598 6.22 -13.83 23.38
N VAL A 599 5.88 -15.04 23.05
CA VAL A 599 4.92 -15.36 21.99
C VAL A 599 3.49 -15.00 22.41
N PRO A 600 2.68 -14.31 21.57
CA PRO A 600 1.30 -13.93 21.87
C PRO A 600 0.35 -15.12 21.69
N ILE A 601 0.48 -16.15 22.53
CA ILE A 601 -0.21 -17.45 22.40
C ILE A 601 -1.75 -17.32 22.41
N GLU A 602 -2.27 -16.31 23.12
CA GLU A 602 -3.71 -15.97 23.15
C GLU A 602 -4.27 -15.61 21.77
N ASN A 603 -3.44 -14.99 20.92
CA ASN A 603 -3.85 -14.58 19.57
C ASN A 603 -4.16 -15.78 18.67
N PHE A 604 -3.66 -16.97 19.00
CA PHE A 604 -3.94 -18.21 18.27
C PHE A 604 -4.57 -19.31 19.12
N GLY A 605 -5.15 -18.93 20.27
CA GLY A 605 -5.99 -19.81 21.09
C GLY A 605 -5.22 -20.88 21.87
N GLN A 606 -3.95 -20.61 22.20
CA GLN A 606 -3.12 -21.49 23.03
C GLN A 606 -3.07 -20.98 24.48
N MET A 607 -2.88 -21.89 25.43
CA MET A 607 -2.69 -21.60 26.83
C MET A 607 -1.23 -21.78 27.25
N GLU A 608 -0.86 -21.28 28.43
CA GLU A 608 0.52 -21.36 28.94
C GLU A 608 1.01 -22.80 29.13
N SER A 609 0.11 -23.75 29.36
CA SER A 609 0.39 -25.17 29.48
C SER A 609 0.63 -25.88 28.15
N ASP A 610 0.18 -25.28 27.05
CA ASP A 610 0.09 -25.95 25.76
C ASP A 610 1.45 -26.03 25.07
N MET A 611 1.65 -27.15 24.39
CA MET A 611 2.79 -27.35 23.47
C MET A 611 2.30 -27.14 22.03
N TYR A 612 3.08 -26.44 21.23
CA TYR A 612 2.81 -26.20 19.83
C TYR A 612 4.09 -26.28 19.01
N GLN A 613 3.94 -26.52 17.71
CA GLN A 613 5.09 -26.61 16.81
C GLN A 613 5.27 -25.29 16.04
N VAL A 614 6.52 -24.92 15.87
CA VAL A 614 6.94 -23.83 14.97
C VAL A 614 7.94 -24.35 13.97
N GLN A 615 7.67 -24.16 12.69
CA GLN A 615 8.58 -24.52 11.61
C GLN A 615 9.32 -23.29 11.13
N ASP A 616 10.64 -23.28 11.23
CA ASP A 616 11.47 -22.24 10.62
C ASP A 616 11.52 -22.43 9.09
N LEU A 617 10.92 -21.52 8.36
CA LEU A 617 10.82 -21.57 6.90
C LEU A 617 12.16 -21.30 6.19
N LEU A 618 13.14 -20.71 6.91
CA LEU A 618 14.48 -20.46 6.38
C LEU A 618 15.35 -21.72 6.42
N SER A 619 15.39 -22.44 7.53
CA SER A 619 16.19 -23.65 7.69
C SER A 619 15.40 -24.94 7.39
N GLY A 620 14.08 -24.90 7.48
CA GLY A 620 13.20 -26.06 7.42
C GLY A 620 13.07 -26.81 8.75
N ALA A 621 13.81 -26.43 9.79
CA ALA A 621 13.77 -27.07 11.10
C ALA A 621 12.43 -26.83 11.82
N THR A 622 12.00 -27.82 12.61
CA THR A 622 10.78 -27.72 13.41
C THR A 622 11.14 -27.79 14.89
N TYR A 623 10.56 -26.92 15.67
CA TYR A 623 10.76 -26.82 17.11
C TYR A 623 9.44 -27.00 17.84
N THR A 624 9.51 -27.63 19.03
CA THR A 624 8.37 -27.71 19.93
C THR A 624 8.53 -26.65 21.01
N TRP A 625 7.62 -25.68 21.03
CA TRP A 625 7.55 -24.61 22.00
C TRP A 625 6.45 -24.88 23.03
N ARG A 626 6.59 -24.29 24.22
CA ARG A 626 5.59 -24.38 25.29
C ARG A 626 5.27 -23.03 25.85
N GLY A 627 3.98 -22.70 25.93
CA GLY A 627 3.53 -21.45 26.51
C GLY A 627 4.14 -20.22 25.83
N ARG A 628 4.23 -19.16 26.57
CA ARG A 628 4.59 -17.84 26.05
C ARG A 628 6.10 -17.63 25.87
N ARG A 629 6.92 -18.04 26.83
CA ARG A 629 8.34 -17.73 26.90
C ARG A 629 9.21 -18.83 26.30
N ASN A 630 9.82 -18.57 25.13
CA ASN A 630 10.61 -19.55 24.38
C ASN A 630 11.99 -18.99 24.02
N TYR A 631 13.02 -19.85 24.08
CA TYR A 631 14.41 -19.50 23.78
C TYR A 631 14.68 -19.53 22.27
N ILE A 632 15.45 -18.53 21.81
CA ILE A 632 16.00 -18.48 20.44
C ILE A 632 17.48 -18.07 20.48
N GLU A 633 18.20 -18.45 19.43
CA GLU A 633 19.58 -18.08 19.20
C GLU A 633 19.80 -17.84 17.70
N LEU A 634 20.47 -16.73 17.36
CA LEU A 634 20.69 -16.29 15.98
C LEU A 634 22.17 -15.91 15.79
N ASP A 635 22.82 -16.62 14.87
CA ASP A 635 24.18 -16.35 14.43
C ASP A 635 24.14 -15.55 13.11
N PRO A 636 24.66 -14.30 13.08
CA PRO A 636 24.54 -13.45 11.91
C PRO A 636 25.32 -13.97 10.70
N ASP A 637 26.40 -14.72 10.90
CA ASP A 637 27.19 -15.31 9.81
C ASP A 637 26.49 -16.52 9.14
N ILE A 638 25.60 -17.19 9.87
CA ILE A 638 24.90 -18.40 9.42
C ILE A 638 23.47 -18.05 9.03
N GLN A 639 22.67 -17.57 10.01
CA GLN A 639 21.25 -17.26 9.84
C GLN A 639 20.83 -16.15 10.81
N PRO A 640 20.79 -14.89 10.36
CA PRO A 640 20.47 -13.74 11.22
C PRO A 640 18.99 -13.61 11.58
N ALA A 641 18.12 -14.43 11.01
CA ALA A 641 16.69 -14.37 11.24
C ALA A 641 16.05 -15.77 11.29
N HIS A 642 14.96 -15.89 12.04
CA HIS A 642 13.99 -16.99 11.92
C HIS A 642 12.66 -16.46 11.41
N ILE A 643 12.02 -17.21 10.52
CA ILE A 643 10.65 -16.97 10.04
C ILE A 643 9.86 -18.23 10.37
N PHE A 644 9.17 -18.24 11.48
CA PHE A 644 8.44 -19.39 11.97
C PHE A 644 6.99 -19.40 11.47
N LEU A 645 6.58 -20.49 10.86
CA LEU A 645 5.18 -20.83 10.66
C LEU A 645 4.68 -21.60 11.87
N VAL A 646 3.66 -21.09 12.56
CA VAL A 646 3.00 -21.81 13.65
C VAL A 646 2.18 -22.96 13.07
N ARG A 647 2.48 -24.19 13.49
CA ARG A 647 1.73 -25.40 13.13
C ARG A 647 0.74 -25.72 14.25
N ARG A 648 -0.52 -25.89 13.90
CA ARG A 648 -1.59 -26.32 14.81
C ARG A 648 -1.77 -27.81 14.76
#